data_2ae5b3f1aff734c7eb3ed779f2386d73
#
_entry.id   2ae5b3f1aff734c7eb3ed779f2386d73
#
_cell.length_a   1.000
_cell.length_b   1.000
_cell.length_c   1.000
_cell.angle_alpha   90.00
_cell.angle_beta   90.00
_cell.angle_gamma   90.00
#
_symmetry.space_group_name_H-M   'P 1'
#
loop_
_entity.id
_entity.type
_entity.pdbx_description
1 polymer ?
#
loop_
_entity_poly.entity_id
_entity_poly.type
_entity_poly.pdbx_seq_one_letter_code
_entity_poly.pdbx_strand_id
1 'polypeptide(L)'
;MKVPSLPCKIVLAIGLSAVLFATTSPLASAQDQPTTDENSTVTYPASFFEQYQPYSVNDMLIRIPGINLALGGGGPGNSGGNRRGLGAGGDQVLINGRRIAGKGNEGNQQLTRIPASEVEYIEIIRGTSGDLDVRGGTQVVNVVLKEAESNTSYAYELNIDHYHDGKYQPGGKISATGQNGGFSYFLSAERESRWEFRDGFETSYNLDGSVNETIDRDFGGDAWPTALAANLGYEFNERNVANLNLQYTENDFLSYADRIITDFRVDPASVRIERDETPTEDGTWEIGGDYMHVFADGSRWRTLFIVNEAENDAVRDRLQIDGSSITKDLFLSNYIRTRERIVRSSYVFDLNEAQSLEAGVERAQTILDTSLQLGLLRSDPAANNGGPRFGNLAPITDANGTVEEMRYEYFAIHNWQLNDRMSLETTFLFEDSTISQEGDVSKSRDFTFFRPKLDYRFDITPSIQFRATAEKDVIQLGFSDFTASIDGSDDEQNAFEGNSDLRQTQAWRYQANLEYRLPNDAGVLSGNFFLNDFDDLIDNVDVSTGDQVLGARGNIGSGRQYGVNLNSSIRLLMFNQPNMLFTAGLRIEEPSLTDPILNIERERSMRGGGSNYSLGFRHDIPARNNMNWGFNYRREFYNEFRVWDVDKIEQYPKVGSIFSWVEVQAWGGLVYRFEARDSRDRCRVRTRYINGNIATGNIDEIEDSCSDAGPVLAIKIRGTF
;
A
#
# COMPACT_ATOMS: atom_id res chain seq x y z
N MET A 1 -30.50 -27.32 2.70
CA MET A 1 -31.76 -26.62 3.08
C MET A 1 -31.75 -25.25 2.45
N LYS A 2 -32.74 -24.90 1.65
CA LYS A 2 -32.84 -23.60 0.98
C LYS A 2 -33.17 -22.53 2.01
N VAL A 3 -32.30 -21.54 2.17
CA VAL A 3 -32.56 -20.29 2.88
C VAL A 3 -33.19 -19.31 1.89
N PRO A 4 -34.34 -18.68 2.20
CA PRO A 4 -35.01 -17.80 1.25
C PRO A 4 -34.34 -16.44 1.18
N SER A 5 -34.04 -16.00 -0.05
CA SER A 5 -33.61 -14.64 -0.38
C SER A 5 -34.75 -13.65 -0.18
N LEU A 6 -34.61 -12.71 0.75
CA LEU A 6 -35.48 -11.53 0.85
C LEU A 6 -34.88 -10.41 -0.04
N PRO A 7 -35.67 -9.79 -0.92
CA PRO A 7 -35.21 -8.61 -1.66
C PRO A 7 -35.34 -7.36 -0.77
N CYS A 8 -34.23 -6.78 -0.40
CA CYS A 8 -34.23 -5.51 0.33
C CYS A 8 -34.29 -4.34 -0.67
N LYS A 9 -35.49 -3.87 -0.96
CA LYS A 9 -35.71 -2.54 -1.56
C LYS A 9 -35.62 -1.51 -0.45
N ILE A 10 -34.45 -0.88 -0.30
CA ILE A 10 -34.32 0.30 0.55
C ILE A 10 -34.53 1.53 -0.33
N VAL A 11 -35.72 2.12 -0.21
CA VAL A 11 -36.02 3.47 -0.69
C VAL A 11 -35.47 4.45 0.36
N LEU A 12 -34.38 5.14 0.01
CA LEU A 12 -33.83 6.19 0.85
C LEU A 12 -34.62 7.49 0.59
N ALA A 13 -35.63 7.77 1.42
CA ALA A 13 -36.29 9.08 1.47
C ALA A 13 -35.53 9.96 2.46
N ILE A 14 -34.66 10.86 1.96
CA ILE A 14 -34.04 11.92 2.77
C ILE A 14 -34.99 13.11 2.78
N GLY A 15 -35.70 13.27 3.90
CA GLY A 15 -36.50 14.47 4.19
C GLY A 15 -35.56 15.62 4.56
N LEU A 16 -35.49 16.63 3.71
CA LEU A 16 -34.76 17.90 3.93
C LEU A 16 -35.66 18.82 4.76
N SER A 17 -35.39 18.96 6.06
CA SER A 17 -35.97 20.03 6.86
C SER A 17 -35.00 21.21 6.90
N ALA A 18 -35.29 22.23 6.13
CA ALA A 18 -34.54 23.50 6.12
C ALA A 18 -34.87 24.32 7.37
N VAL A 19 -33.86 24.50 8.24
CA VAL A 19 -33.92 25.53 9.30
C VAL A 19 -33.11 26.72 8.86
N LEU A 20 -33.79 27.80 8.52
CA LEU A 20 -33.19 29.12 8.23
C LEU A 20 -32.70 29.75 9.55
N PHE A 21 -31.40 29.85 9.74
CA PHE A 21 -30.77 30.78 10.65
C PHE A 21 -30.04 31.88 9.85
N ALA A 22 -30.59 33.08 9.84
CA ALA A 22 -29.91 34.26 9.34
C ALA A 22 -28.87 34.71 10.38
N THR A 23 -27.58 34.58 10.05
CA THR A 23 -26.50 35.20 10.79
C THR A 23 -25.70 36.11 9.87
N THR A 24 -25.53 37.35 10.32
CA THR A 24 -24.74 38.41 9.67
C THR A 24 -23.29 37.98 9.54
N SER A 25 -22.80 37.94 8.30
CA SER A 25 -21.40 37.62 7.98
C SER A 25 -20.48 38.77 8.37
N PRO A 26 -19.35 38.53 9.07
CA PRO A 26 -18.25 39.46 9.06
C PRO A 26 -17.59 39.49 7.68
N LEU A 27 -17.19 40.68 7.22
CA LEU A 27 -16.41 40.88 6.01
C LEU A 27 -15.16 40.04 6.05
N ALA A 28 -15.07 39.07 5.15
CA ALA A 28 -13.86 38.30 4.95
C ALA A 28 -12.75 39.22 4.42
N SER A 29 -11.61 39.23 5.10
CA SER A 29 -10.37 39.79 4.58
C SER A 29 -10.10 39.16 3.23
N ALA A 30 -9.67 39.91 2.25
CA ALA A 30 -9.21 39.38 0.96
C ALA A 30 -7.96 38.53 1.21
N GLN A 31 -8.15 37.22 1.39
CA GLN A 31 -7.07 36.22 1.34
C GLN A 31 -6.81 35.90 -0.12
N ASP A 32 -5.55 35.67 -0.45
CA ASP A 32 -5.17 35.22 -1.78
C ASP A 32 -5.91 33.91 -2.11
N GLN A 33 -6.78 33.98 -3.10
CA GLN A 33 -7.55 32.84 -3.57
C GLN A 33 -6.66 31.95 -4.46
N PRO A 34 -6.92 30.63 -4.52
CA PRO A 34 -6.24 29.78 -5.48
C PRO A 34 -6.37 30.31 -6.89
N THR A 35 -5.29 30.34 -7.62
CA THR A 35 -5.25 30.78 -9.03
C THR A 35 -5.16 29.56 -9.95
N THR A 36 -5.87 29.58 -11.07
CA THR A 36 -5.77 28.54 -12.11
C THR A 36 -5.18 29.21 -13.35
N ASP A 37 -4.09 28.66 -13.86
CA ASP A 37 -3.49 29.10 -15.11
C ASP A 37 -4.14 28.46 -16.35
N GLU A 38 -3.68 28.90 -17.56
CA GLU A 38 -4.18 28.39 -18.83
C GLU A 38 -3.88 26.89 -19.03
N ASN A 39 -2.89 26.34 -18.32
CA ASN A 39 -2.47 24.94 -18.37
C ASN A 39 -3.19 24.04 -17.34
N SER A 40 -4.27 24.52 -16.74
CA SER A 40 -5.06 23.81 -15.73
C SER A 40 -4.28 23.47 -14.45
N THR A 41 -3.17 24.15 -14.18
CA THR A 41 -2.45 24.09 -12.89
C THR A 41 -3.18 24.98 -11.88
N VAL A 42 -3.42 24.46 -10.69
CA VAL A 42 -4.01 25.23 -9.61
C VAL A 42 -2.95 25.49 -8.55
N THR A 43 -2.65 26.76 -8.32
CA THR A 43 -1.66 27.20 -7.33
C THR A 43 -2.36 27.66 -6.06
N TYR A 44 -1.96 27.08 -4.94
CA TYR A 44 -2.41 27.44 -3.59
C TYR A 44 -1.24 28.12 -2.86
N PRO A 45 -1.25 29.45 -2.69
CA PRO A 45 -0.19 30.14 -1.96
C PRO A 45 -0.21 29.77 -0.47
N ALA A 46 0.91 29.89 0.22
CA ALA A 46 1.01 29.59 1.65
C ALA A 46 0.00 30.43 2.47
N SER A 47 -0.28 31.69 2.06
CA SER A 47 -1.26 32.57 2.68
C SER A 47 -2.69 32.02 2.72
N PHE A 48 -3.06 31.18 1.73
CA PHE A 48 -4.36 30.46 1.74
C PHE A 48 -4.52 29.59 2.97
N PHE A 49 -3.43 28.99 3.45
CA PHE A 49 -3.43 28.05 4.56
C PHE A 49 -3.23 28.70 5.94
N GLU A 50 -2.77 29.94 6.01
CA GLU A 50 -2.47 30.63 7.28
C GLU A 50 -3.64 30.61 8.26
N GLN A 51 -4.88 30.73 7.76
CA GLN A 51 -6.08 30.65 8.59
C GLN A 51 -6.23 29.32 9.33
N TYR A 52 -5.63 28.24 8.82
CA TYR A 52 -5.72 26.89 9.37
C TYR A 52 -4.51 26.52 10.23
N GLN A 53 -3.45 27.35 10.19
CA GLN A 53 -2.17 27.12 10.87
C GLN A 53 -1.69 25.66 10.74
N PRO A 54 -1.49 25.17 9.51
CA PRO A 54 -1.06 23.80 9.30
C PRO A 54 0.32 23.56 9.92
N TYR A 55 0.53 22.36 10.43
CA TYR A 55 1.80 21.94 11.01
C TYR A 55 2.77 21.43 9.93
N SER A 56 2.28 20.63 9.00
CA SER A 56 3.05 19.99 7.94
C SER A 56 2.44 20.24 6.56
N VAL A 57 3.20 19.92 5.52
CA VAL A 57 2.69 19.91 4.15
C VAL A 57 1.47 19.00 4.02
N ASN A 58 1.46 17.84 4.66
CA ASN A 58 0.29 16.96 4.66
C ASN A 58 -0.95 17.65 5.22
N ASP A 59 -0.80 18.46 6.29
CA ASP A 59 -1.91 19.23 6.84
C ASP A 59 -2.42 20.32 5.88
N MET A 60 -1.57 20.85 5.00
CA MET A 60 -1.99 21.74 3.92
C MET A 60 -2.78 20.96 2.85
N LEU A 61 -2.24 19.85 2.41
CA LEU A 61 -2.79 19.05 1.31
C LEU A 61 -4.17 18.48 1.61
N ILE A 62 -4.41 17.98 2.82
CA ILE A 62 -5.73 17.45 3.22
C ILE A 62 -6.84 18.52 3.23
N ARG A 63 -6.50 19.80 3.10
CA ARG A 63 -7.43 20.92 2.99
C ARG A 63 -7.72 21.32 1.54
N ILE A 64 -6.97 20.80 0.59
CA ILE A 64 -7.19 21.04 -0.83
C ILE A 64 -8.22 20.03 -1.36
N PRO A 65 -9.34 20.48 -1.94
CA PRO A 65 -10.34 19.58 -2.49
C PRO A 65 -9.74 18.67 -3.58
N GLY A 66 -10.00 17.38 -3.51
CA GLY A 66 -9.54 16.39 -4.48
C GLY A 66 -8.16 15.79 -4.21
N ILE A 67 -7.33 16.37 -3.35
CA ILE A 67 -5.99 15.83 -3.06
C ILE A 67 -6.03 14.48 -2.35
N ASN A 68 -6.92 14.30 -1.37
CA ASN A 68 -7.08 13.01 -0.71
C ASN A 68 -7.44 11.87 -1.67
N LEU A 69 -8.01 12.22 -2.83
CA LEU A 69 -8.34 11.26 -3.88
C LEU A 69 -7.09 10.88 -4.69
N ALA A 70 -6.17 11.81 -4.84
CA ALA A 70 -4.92 11.61 -5.56
C ALA A 70 -3.87 10.87 -4.71
N LEU A 71 -3.75 11.21 -3.42
CA LEU A 71 -2.75 10.65 -2.50
C LEU A 71 -3.25 9.39 -1.76
N GLY A 72 -4.58 9.25 -1.58
CA GLY A 72 -5.21 8.12 -0.89
C GLY A 72 -5.57 6.93 -1.78
N GLY A 73 -5.25 6.99 -3.08
CA GLY A 73 -5.56 5.93 -4.06
C GLY A 73 -4.72 4.65 -3.94
N GLY A 74 -3.85 4.54 -2.95
CA GLY A 74 -3.21 3.29 -2.56
C GLY A 74 -4.22 2.35 -1.90
N GLY A 75 -5.02 1.61 -2.69
CA GLY A 75 -5.75 0.46 -2.18
C GLY A 75 -4.78 -0.59 -1.64
N PRO A 76 -5.21 -1.49 -0.73
CA PRO A 76 -4.40 -2.62 -0.30
C PRO A 76 -4.08 -3.46 -1.54
N GLY A 77 -2.84 -3.47 -1.97
CA GLY A 77 -2.33 -4.05 -3.23
C GLY A 77 -1.45 -3.10 -4.04
N ASN A 78 -1.44 -1.82 -3.73
CA ASN A 78 -0.54 -0.84 -4.33
C ASN A 78 0.53 -0.37 -3.33
N SER A 79 1.03 -1.29 -2.50
CA SER A 79 2.24 -1.07 -1.72
C SER A 79 3.40 -0.95 -2.71
N GLY A 80 4.04 0.22 -2.76
CA GLY A 80 5.17 0.52 -3.64
C GLY A 80 6.35 -0.44 -3.52
N GLY A 81 6.37 -1.29 -2.50
CA GLY A 81 7.42 -2.27 -2.23
C GLY A 81 7.60 -3.38 -3.28
N ASN A 82 6.59 -3.66 -4.11
CA ASN A 82 6.67 -4.74 -5.12
C ASN A 82 6.97 -4.25 -6.54
N ARG A 83 7.23 -2.96 -6.74
CA ARG A 83 7.63 -2.45 -8.05
C ARG A 83 9.14 -2.62 -8.21
N ARG A 84 9.54 -3.53 -9.10
CA ARG A 84 10.94 -3.66 -9.48
C ARG A 84 11.32 -2.57 -10.47
N GLY A 85 12.53 -2.03 -10.30
CA GLY A 85 12.99 -0.93 -11.12
C GLY A 85 12.33 0.41 -10.77
N LEU A 86 12.69 1.44 -11.50
CA LEU A 86 12.14 2.79 -11.39
C LEU A 86 10.96 3.00 -12.33
N GLY A 87 10.30 1.92 -12.72
CA GLY A 87 9.24 1.84 -13.71
C GLY A 87 8.37 3.08 -13.82
N ALA A 88 7.75 3.28 -14.97
CA ALA A 88 6.89 4.43 -15.31
C ALA A 88 5.56 4.44 -14.53
N GLY A 89 5.62 4.44 -13.20
CA GLY A 89 4.46 4.44 -12.30
C GLY A 89 4.68 5.44 -11.18
N GLY A 90 4.25 6.62 -11.40
CA GLY A 90 4.49 7.86 -10.84
C GLY A 90 4.21 8.06 -9.37
N ASP A 91 5.23 8.46 -8.63
CA ASP A 91 5.01 9.33 -7.50
C ASP A 91 4.33 10.60 -8.00
N GLN A 92 3.22 10.90 -7.37
CA GLN A 92 2.41 12.04 -7.73
C GLN A 92 2.81 13.28 -6.95
N VAL A 93 3.93 13.22 -6.24
CA VAL A 93 4.43 14.33 -5.41
C VAL A 93 5.84 14.73 -5.85
N LEU A 94 6.00 16.02 -6.11
CA LEU A 94 7.28 16.67 -6.37
C LEU A 94 7.60 17.64 -5.25
N ILE A 95 8.88 17.85 -4.98
CA ILE A 95 9.38 18.92 -4.13
C ILE A 95 10.28 19.79 -5.01
N ASN A 96 9.95 21.08 -5.11
CA ASN A 96 10.62 22.03 -6.01
C ASN A 96 10.72 21.51 -7.47
N GLY A 97 9.62 20.92 -7.97
CA GLY A 97 9.54 20.38 -9.32
C GLY A 97 10.25 19.05 -9.55
N ARG A 98 10.76 18.39 -8.51
CA ARG A 98 11.61 17.20 -8.61
C ARG A 98 11.04 16.03 -7.84
N ARG A 99 11.17 14.84 -8.39
CA ARG A 99 10.91 13.59 -7.68
C ARG A 99 12.06 13.27 -6.74
N ILE A 100 11.72 12.69 -5.61
CA ILE A 100 12.70 12.14 -4.69
C ILE A 100 13.11 10.76 -5.20
N ALA A 101 14.41 10.55 -5.38
CA ALA A 101 14.95 9.27 -5.79
C ALA A 101 14.94 8.31 -4.57
N GLY A 102 14.17 7.24 -4.64
CA GLY A 102 14.06 6.22 -3.60
C GLY A 102 12.77 5.43 -3.74
N LYS A 103 12.78 4.16 -3.39
CA LYS A 103 11.58 3.31 -3.31
C LYS A 103 10.96 3.33 -1.92
N GLY A 104 11.79 3.35 -0.87
CA GLY A 104 11.36 3.40 0.53
C GLY A 104 10.95 4.81 0.99
N ASN A 105 11.38 5.83 0.27
CA ASN A 105 11.12 7.25 0.56
C ASN A 105 9.90 7.77 -0.20
N GLU A 106 8.81 7.01 -0.18
CA GLU A 106 7.59 7.41 -0.87
C GLU A 106 7.09 8.77 -0.38
N GLY A 107 6.71 9.64 -1.35
CA GLY A 107 6.40 11.05 -1.13
C GLY A 107 5.41 11.34 0.01
N ASN A 108 4.48 10.43 0.29
CA ASN A 108 3.47 10.61 1.34
C ASN A 108 4.07 10.67 2.75
N GLN A 109 5.08 9.88 3.07
CA GLN A 109 5.73 9.93 4.38
C GLN A 109 6.51 11.23 4.58
N GLN A 110 7.12 11.74 3.53
CA GLN A 110 7.85 13.00 3.58
C GLN A 110 6.93 14.20 3.79
N LEU A 111 5.73 14.19 3.21
CA LEU A 111 4.76 15.28 3.36
C LEU A 111 4.34 15.52 4.82
N THR A 112 4.35 14.48 5.64
CA THR A 112 4.05 14.62 7.09
C THR A 112 5.23 15.19 7.88
N ARG A 113 6.42 15.22 7.30
CA ARG A 113 7.67 15.59 7.95
C ARG A 113 8.14 17.00 7.56
N ILE A 114 7.73 17.52 6.39
CA ILE A 114 8.06 18.88 5.95
C ILE A 114 7.16 19.88 6.67
N PRO A 115 7.73 20.85 7.43
CA PRO A 115 6.94 21.87 8.09
C PRO A 115 6.19 22.76 7.10
N ALA A 116 4.95 23.10 7.39
CA ALA A 116 4.16 23.99 6.55
C ALA A 116 4.77 25.40 6.43
N SER A 117 5.55 25.84 7.42
CA SER A 117 6.25 27.12 7.43
C SER A 117 7.26 27.27 6.30
N GLU A 118 7.81 26.16 5.80
CA GLU A 118 8.79 26.13 4.71
C GLU A 118 8.17 26.24 3.32
N VAL A 119 6.84 26.08 3.21
CA VAL A 119 6.14 26.10 1.92
C VAL A 119 5.94 27.52 1.44
N GLU A 120 6.26 27.80 0.20
CA GLU A 120 5.90 29.02 -0.50
C GLU A 120 4.52 28.91 -1.16
N TYR A 121 4.32 27.83 -1.93
CA TYR A 121 3.03 27.47 -2.51
C TYR A 121 2.96 25.99 -2.86
N ILE A 122 1.75 25.50 -3.12
CA ILE A 122 1.48 24.15 -3.59
C ILE A 122 0.81 24.25 -4.96
N GLU A 123 1.32 23.54 -5.94
CA GLU A 123 0.75 23.40 -7.27
C GLU A 123 0.09 22.05 -7.46
N ILE A 124 -1.11 22.07 -8.00
CA ILE A 124 -1.81 20.89 -8.44
C ILE A 124 -1.80 20.88 -9.97
N ILE A 125 -0.92 20.03 -10.50
CA ILE A 125 -0.66 19.92 -11.94
C ILE A 125 -1.47 18.77 -12.49
N ARG A 126 -2.28 19.02 -13.52
CA ARG A 126 -3.21 18.08 -14.11
C ARG A 126 -2.82 17.72 -15.55
N GLY A 127 -1.62 17.37 -15.79
CA GLY A 127 -1.15 17.03 -17.12
C GLY A 127 0.35 16.91 -17.18
N THR A 128 0.84 16.62 -18.34
CA THR A 128 2.26 16.66 -18.62
C THR A 128 2.70 18.12 -18.63
N SER A 129 3.53 18.51 -17.69
CA SER A 129 4.28 19.76 -17.75
C SER A 129 5.66 19.43 -18.27
N GLY A 130 6.02 19.93 -19.45
CA GLY A 130 7.31 19.64 -20.08
C GLY A 130 8.52 19.99 -19.24
N ASP A 131 8.36 20.89 -18.26
CA ASP A 131 9.43 21.37 -17.38
C ASP A 131 9.58 20.55 -16.10
N LEU A 132 8.58 19.73 -15.74
CA LEU A 132 8.60 18.95 -14.52
C LEU A 132 8.84 17.47 -14.80
N ASP A 133 9.46 16.76 -13.86
CA ASP A 133 9.67 15.31 -13.93
C ASP A 133 8.36 14.54 -13.64
N VAL A 134 7.35 14.79 -14.49
CA VAL A 134 6.02 14.22 -14.37
C VAL A 134 5.80 13.15 -15.41
N ARG A 135 5.45 11.95 -15.01
CA ARG A 135 5.16 10.82 -15.91
C ARG A 135 3.78 10.30 -15.66
N GLY A 136 2.90 10.50 -16.63
CA GLY A 136 1.67 9.74 -16.76
C GLY A 136 0.77 9.63 -15.54
N GLY A 137 0.83 10.56 -14.60
CA GLY A 137 -0.05 10.62 -13.43
C GLY A 137 -1.36 11.34 -13.76
N THR A 138 -2.47 10.97 -13.12
CA THR A 138 -3.75 11.70 -13.27
C THR A 138 -3.67 13.11 -12.68
N GLN A 139 -2.85 13.29 -11.67
CA GLN A 139 -2.65 14.55 -10.96
C GLN A 139 -1.30 14.50 -10.25
N VAL A 140 -0.55 15.59 -10.31
CA VAL A 140 0.74 15.73 -9.63
C VAL A 140 0.67 16.91 -8.66
N VAL A 141 1.18 16.70 -7.47
CA VAL A 141 1.32 17.72 -6.43
C VAL A 141 2.76 18.19 -6.43
N ASN A 142 3.02 19.45 -6.73
CA ASN A 142 4.34 20.06 -6.59
C ASN A 142 4.32 20.97 -5.35
N VAL A 143 5.15 20.64 -4.38
CA VAL A 143 5.36 21.45 -3.17
C VAL A 143 6.58 22.33 -3.41
N VAL A 144 6.37 23.62 -3.52
CA VAL A 144 7.46 24.60 -3.70
C VAL A 144 7.82 25.17 -2.34
N LEU A 145 9.07 25.00 -1.96
CA LEU A 145 9.60 25.48 -0.70
C LEU A 145 10.17 26.90 -0.87
N LYS A 146 10.13 27.68 0.19
CA LYS A 146 10.69 29.05 0.24
C LYS A 146 12.19 29.02 -0.03
N GLU A 147 12.64 29.90 -0.89
CA GLU A 147 14.07 30.15 -1.05
C GLU A 147 14.54 31.03 0.12
N ALA A 148 15.46 30.52 0.93
CA ALA A 148 16.07 31.25 2.02
C ALA A 148 17.59 31.18 1.90
N GLU A 149 18.31 32.29 2.16
CA GLU A 149 19.78 32.31 2.19
C GLU A 149 20.33 31.38 3.28
N SER A 150 19.64 31.25 4.40
CA SER A 150 19.90 30.26 5.45
C SER A 150 18.67 30.14 6.35
N ASN A 151 18.06 28.97 6.37
CA ASN A 151 16.95 28.67 7.26
C ASN A 151 17.08 27.24 7.79
N THR A 152 16.67 27.02 9.03
CA THR A 152 16.57 25.70 9.66
C THR A 152 15.30 25.66 10.50
N SER A 153 14.48 24.66 10.28
CA SER A 153 13.26 24.40 11.04
C SER A 153 13.33 23.01 11.65
N TYR A 154 12.87 22.90 12.87
CA TYR A 154 12.75 21.63 13.58
C TYR A 154 11.28 21.30 13.81
N ALA A 155 10.94 20.03 13.68
CA ALA A 155 9.59 19.54 13.97
C ALA A 155 9.68 18.30 14.86
N TYR A 156 8.73 18.15 15.77
CA TYR A 156 8.62 16.96 16.60
C TYR A 156 7.17 16.55 16.81
N GLU A 157 6.97 15.25 16.99
CA GLU A 157 5.70 14.67 17.42
C GLU A 157 5.99 13.62 18.49
N LEU A 158 5.23 13.63 19.56
CA LEU A 158 5.20 12.59 20.58
C LEU A 158 3.80 12.01 20.60
N ASN A 159 3.70 10.69 20.67
CA ASN A 159 2.41 10.00 20.72
C ASN A 159 2.40 8.92 21.80
N ILE A 160 1.21 8.62 22.27
CA ILE A 160 0.92 7.45 23.08
C ILE A 160 -0.39 6.85 22.61
N ASP A 161 -0.34 5.56 22.29
CA ASP A 161 -1.48 4.77 21.88
C ASP A 161 -1.95 3.91 23.05
N HIS A 162 -3.25 3.86 23.28
CA HIS A 162 -3.90 3.02 24.28
C HIS A 162 -4.78 2.01 23.59
N TYR A 163 -4.50 0.74 23.80
CA TYR A 163 -5.19 -0.39 23.20
C TYR A 163 -6.28 -0.92 24.13
N HIS A 164 -7.27 -1.62 23.58
CA HIS A 164 -8.45 -2.10 24.30
C HIS A 164 -8.14 -3.08 25.44
N ASP A 165 -7.02 -3.83 25.33
CA ASP A 165 -6.51 -4.73 26.38
C ASP A 165 -5.78 -4.00 27.53
N GLY A 166 -5.71 -2.66 27.47
CA GLY A 166 -5.09 -1.81 28.46
C GLY A 166 -3.60 -1.53 28.23
N LYS A 167 -2.98 -2.01 27.16
CA LYS A 167 -1.59 -1.74 26.79
C LYS A 167 -1.41 -0.29 26.33
N TYR A 168 -0.31 0.33 26.72
CA TYR A 168 0.12 1.66 26.27
C TYR A 168 1.40 1.55 25.45
N GLN A 169 1.41 2.19 24.29
CA GLN A 169 2.55 2.20 23.38
C GLN A 169 2.99 3.65 23.10
N PRO A 170 4.14 4.09 23.60
CA PRO A 170 4.67 5.40 23.30
C PRO A 170 5.39 5.40 21.96
N GLY A 171 5.41 6.56 21.31
CA GLY A 171 6.16 6.78 20.08
C GLY A 171 6.56 8.24 19.93
N GLY A 172 7.35 8.52 18.91
CA GLY A 172 7.70 9.88 18.56
C GLY A 172 8.61 9.98 17.36
N LYS A 173 8.63 11.16 16.79
CA LYS A 173 9.50 11.54 15.68
C LYS A 173 10.05 12.93 15.86
N ILE A 174 11.23 13.14 15.32
CA ILE A 174 11.89 14.44 15.20
C ILE A 174 12.43 14.61 13.81
N SER A 175 12.35 15.80 13.27
CA SER A 175 12.96 16.14 12.00
C SER A 175 13.60 17.52 12.02
N ALA A 176 14.60 17.69 11.16
CA ALA A 176 15.23 18.97 10.88
C ALA A 176 15.28 19.16 9.37
N THR A 177 14.84 20.31 8.89
CA THR A 177 14.94 20.70 7.48
C THR A 177 15.60 22.06 7.39
N GLY A 178 16.38 22.28 6.33
CA GLY A 178 17.01 23.57 6.15
C GLY A 178 17.74 23.72 4.82
N GLN A 179 18.10 24.95 4.54
CA GLN A 179 18.87 25.35 3.38
C GLN A 179 19.99 26.30 3.80
N ASN A 180 21.16 26.16 3.18
CA ASN A 180 22.27 27.09 3.35
C ASN A 180 23.01 27.24 2.03
N GLY A 181 22.79 28.36 1.33
CA GLY A 181 23.23 28.54 -0.04
C GLY A 181 22.68 27.46 -0.96
N GLY A 182 23.52 26.83 -1.75
CA GLY A 182 23.12 25.72 -2.63
C GLY A 182 22.89 24.38 -1.93
N PHE A 183 23.12 24.26 -0.63
CA PHE A 183 22.94 23.02 0.12
C PHE A 183 21.57 22.99 0.84
N SER A 184 20.77 21.97 0.56
CA SER A 184 19.51 21.69 1.24
C SER A 184 19.59 20.34 1.96
N TYR A 185 18.91 20.23 3.10
CA TYR A 185 18.87 18.99 3.85
C TYR A 185 17.52 18.77 4.53
N PHE A 186 17.17 17.52 4.64
CA PHE A 186 16.09 17.02 5.48
C PHE A 186 16.60 15.79 6.24
N LEU A 187 16.50 15.81 7.54
CA LEU A 187 16.90 14.71 8.44
C LEU A 187 15.71 14.32 9.30
N SER A 188 15.47 13.03 9.51
CA SER A 188 14.44 12.57 10.43
C SER A 188 14.85 11.31 11.17
N ALA A 189 14.36 11.20 12.40
CA ALA A 189 14.39 10.00 13.22
C ALA A 189 13.00 9.77 13.80
N GLU A 190 12.54 8.53 13.71
CA GLU A 190 11.20 8.11 14.14
C GLU A 190 11.32 6.77 14.87
N ARG A 191 10.62 6.65 15.99
CA ARG A 191 10.40 5.39 16.68
C ARG A 191 8.94 5.34 17.11
N GLU A 192 8.14 4.52 16.43
CA GLU A 192 6.73 4.32 16.72
C GLU A 192 6.52 2.88 17.17
N SER A 193 6.26 2.69 18.47
CA SER A 193 5.87 1.37 18.93
C SER A 193 4.48 1.00 18.45
N ARG A 194 4.29 -0.29 18.17
CA ARG A 194 3.01 -0.87 17.75
C ARG A 194 2.70 -2.07 18.62
N TRP A 195 1.47 -2.16 19.01
CA TRP A 195 0.92 -3.32 19.69
C TRP A 195 -0.22 -3.87 18.86
N GLU A 196 -0.29 -5.17 18.72
CA GLU A 196 -1.41 -5.85 18.15
C GLU A 196 -1.90 -6.87 19.16
N PHE A 197 -3.16 -6.81 19.53
CA PHE A 197 -3.82 -7.83 20.34
C PHE A 197 -5.17 -8.13 19.75
N ARG A 198 -5.49 -9.41 19.66
CA ARG A 198 -6.79 -9.89 19.21
C ARG A 198 -7.16 -11.12 20.01
N ASP A 199 -8.34 -11.11 20.57
CA ASP A 199 -9.01 -12.31 21.04
C ASP A 199 -9.85 -12.87 19.89
N GLY A 200 -9.85 -14.18 19.75
CA GLY A 200 -10.52 -14.86 18.66
C GLY A 200 -11.08 -16.20 19.07
N PHE A 201 -12.17 -16.57 18.42
CA PHE A 201 -12.81 -17.85 18.61
C PHE A 201 -13.08 -18.51 17.25
N GLU A 202 -12.79 -19.81 17.17
CA GLU A 202 -13.05 -20.63 15.99
C GLU A 202 -13.86 -21.86 16.38
N THR A 203 -14.85 -22.19 15.55
CA THR A 203 -15.62 -23.42 15.69
C THR A 203 -15.57 -24.18 14.38
N SER A 204 -15.13 -25.42 14.45
CA SER A 204 -15.13 -26.34 13.33
C SER A 204 -16.31 -27.31 13.40
N TYR A 205 -16.93 -27.57 12.27
CA TYR A 205 -18.13 -28.37 12.14
C TYR A 205 -17.93 -29.52 11.17
N ASN A 206 -18.42 -30.70 11.55
CA ASN A 206 -18.66 -31.82 10.64
C ASN A 206 -19.75 -31.47 9.62
N LEU A 207 -19.86 -32.23 8.53
CA LEU A 207 -20.90 -32.06 7.50
C LEU A 207 -22.35 -32.19 8.03
N ASP A 208 -22.55 -32.91 9.12
CA ASP A 208 -23.87 -33.07 9.78
C ASP A 208 -24.22 -31.87 10.69
N GLY A 209 -23.32 -30.91 10.82
CA GLY A 209 -23.46 -29.70 11.63
C GLY A 209 -23.10 -29.91 13.11
N SER A 210 -22.61 -31.09 13.51
CA SER A 210 -22.03 -31.28 14.84
C SER A 210 -20.68 -30.58 14.95
N VAL A 211 -20.38 -30.04 16.14
CA VAL A 211 -19.05 -29.41 16.41
C VAL A 211 -18.01 -30.51 16.54
N ASN A 212 -16.92 -30.40 15.83
CA ASN A 212 -15.80 -31.32 15.93
C ASN A 212 -14.62 -30.73 16.72
N GLU A 213 -14.40 -29.42 16.63
CA GLU A 213 -13.33 -28.73 17.36
C GLU A 213 -13.73 -27.29 17.70
N THR A 214 -13.20 -26.76 18.80
CA THR A 214 -13.22 -25.32 19.09
C THR A 214 -11.84 -24.85 19.47
N ILE A 215 -11.49 -23.64 19.02
CA ILE A 215 -10.22 -22.97 19.33
C ILE A 215 -10.52 -21.61 19.93
N ASP A 216 -10.12 -21.41 21.17
CA ASP A 216 -10.08 -20.11 21.83
C ASP A 216 -8.63 -19.57 21.69
N ARG A 217 -8.46 -18.40 21.08
CA ARG A 217 -7.14 -17.92 20.66
C ARG A 217 -6.91 -16.46 21.01
N ASP A 218 -5.84 -16.22 21.75
CA ASP A 218 -5.26 -14.89 21.95
C ASP A 218 -4.05 -14.73 21.04
N PHE A 219 -4.06 -13.73 20.19
CA PHE A 219 -2.94 -13.34 19.36
C PHE A 219 -2.43 -11.96 19.80
N GLY A 220 -1.13 -11.83 20.00
CA GLY A 220 -0.50 -10.57 20.34
C GLY A 220 0.83 -10.36 19.65
N GLY A 221 1.25 -9.11 19.55
CA GLY A 221 2.55 -8.77 18.99
C GLY A 221 3.02 -7.39 19.43
N ASP A 222 4.32 -7.28 19.74
CA ASP A 222 4.98 -6.03 20.16
C ASP A 222 6.06 -5.69 19.12
N ALA A 223 5.99 -4.51 18.53
CA ALA A 223 6.93 -4.03 17.53
C ALA A 223 7.42 -2.62 17.88
N TRP A 224 8.72 -2.39 17.65
CA TRP A 224 9.39 -1.12 17.92
C TRP A 224 10.11 -0.59 16.67
N PRO A 225 9.40 -0.31 15.57
CA PRO A 225 10.02 0.16 14.35
C PRO A 225 10.76 1.47 14.59
N THR A 226 12.02 1.49 14.15
CA THR A 226 12.89 2.66 14.16
C THR A 226 13.23 3.02 12.74
N ALA A 227 12.99 4.27 12.32
CA ALA A 227 13.32 4.74 10.99
C ALA A 227 14.19 5.98 11.06
N LEU A 228 15.26 5.97 10.28
CA LEU A 228 16.15 7.12 10.05
C LEU A 228 16.13 7.47 8.58
N ALA A 229 16.01 8.77 8.26
CA ALA A 229 16.08 9.23 6.88
C ALA A 229 16.89 10.52 6.76
N ALA A 230 17.63 10.64 5.65
CA ALA A 230 18.34 11.86 5.28
C ALA A 230 18.18 12.09 3.79
N ASN A 231 17.71 13.29 3.41
CA ASN A 231 17.66 13.75 2.03
C ASN A 231 18.54 14.99 1.93
N LEU A 232 19.54 14.94 1.08
CA LEU A 232 20.56 15.98 0.90
C LEU A 232 20.54 16.43 -0.53
N GLY A 233 20.42 17.73 -0.76
CA GLY A 233 20.48 18.34 -2.08
C GLY A 233 21.65 19.32 -2.17
N TYR A 234 22.29 19.39 -3.33
CA TYR A 234 23.31 20.40 -3.60
C TYR A 234 23.17 20.98 -5.00
N GLU A 235 22.95 22.28 -5.07
CA GLU A 235 22.95 23.05 -6.30
C GLU A 235 24.35 23.65 -6.52
N PHE A 236 25.13 23.01 -7.39
CA PHE A 236 26.47 23.51 -7.74
C PHE A 236 26.40 24.87 -8.47
N ASN A 237 25.35 25.02 -9.27
CA ASN A 237 24.96 26.23 -10.00
C ASN A 237 23.58 25.98 -10.63
N GLU A 238 22.99 26.98 -11.29
CA GLU A 238 21.68 26.93 -11.96
C GLU A 238 21.49 25.75 -12.94
N ARG A 239 22.58 25.13 -13.38
CA ARG A 239 22.57 24.04 -14.38
C ARG A 239 22.91 22.67 -13.82
N ASN A 240 23.43 22.59 -12.61
CA ASN A 240 23.96 21.35 -12.05
C ASN A 240 23.43 21.13 -10.64
N VAL A 241 22.69 20.06 -10.45
CA VAL A 241 22.08 19.69 -9.18
C VAL A 241 22.31 18.22 -8.90
N ALA A 242 22.62 17.89 -7.66
CA ALA A 242 22.72 16.51 -7.18
C ALA A 242 21.89 16.33 -5.92
N ASN A 243 21.26 15.17 -5.79
CA ASN A 243 20.52 14.76 -4.58
C ASN A 243 21.02 13.39 -4.10
N LEU A 244 21.03 13.20 -2.79
CA LEU A 244 21.34 11.94 -2.11
C LEU A 244 20.29 11.65 -1.07
N ASN A 245 19.68 10.47 -1.12
CA ASN A 245 18.68 10.01 -0.20
C ASN A 245 19.19 8.76 0.52
N LEU A 246 19.09 8.77 1.84
CA LEU A 246 19.50 7.68 2.72
C LEU A 246 18.31 7.30 3.59
N GLN A 247 18.06 6.02 3.73
CA GLN A 247 17.03 5.49 4.64
C GLN A 247 17.55 4.23 5.33
N TYR A 248 17.22 4.11 6.60
CA TYR A 248 17.41 2.91 7.40
C TYR A 248 16.15 2.67 8.23
N THR A 249 15.67 1.45 8.23
CA THR A 249 14.54 1.03 9.07
C THR A 249 14.87 -0.31 9.70
N GLU A 250 14.60 -0.43 10.97
CA GLU A 250 14.72 -1.65 11.77
C GLU A 250 13.42 -1.87 12.52
N ASN A 251 12.89 -3.08 12.50
CA ASN A 251 11.62 -3.40 13.12
C ASN A 251 11.66 -4.81 13.71
N ASP A 252 12.17 -4.91 14.94
CA ASP A 252 12.07 -6.14 15.69
C ASP A 252 10.63 -6.35 16.14
N PHE A 253 10.08 -7.50 15.82
CA PHE A 253 8.71 -7.86 16.12
C PHE A 253 8.67 -9.21 16.85
N LEU A 254 8.02 -9.24 18.00
CA LEU A 254 7.71 -10.48 18.70
C LEU A 254 6.20 -10.73 18.62
N SER A 255 5.79 -11.74 17.89
CA SER A 255 4.39 -12.20 17.91
C SER A 255 4.24 -13.49 18.72
N TYR A 256 3.07 -13.64 19.32
CA TYR A 256 2.67 -14.88 19.99
C TYR A 256 1.21 -15.19 19.68
N ALA A 257 0.87 -16.47 19.77
CA ALA A 257 -0.52 -16.93 19.72
C ALA A 257 -0.72 -18.03 20.76
N ASP A 258 -1.55 -17.75 21.74
CA ASP A 258 -2.00 -18.76 22.74
C ASP A 258 -3.31 -19.37 22.25
N ARG A 259 -3.43 -20.69 22.27
CA ARG A 259 -4.61 -21.43 21.83
C ARG A 259 -5.02 -22.45 22.86
N ILE A 260 -6.33 -22.50 23.15
CA ILE A 260 -6.97 -23.58 23.87
C ILE A 260 -7.83 -24.32 22.85
N ILE A 261 -7.44 -25.52 22.52
CA ILE A 261 -8.07 -26.36 21.49
C ILE A 261 -8.84 -27.47 22.18
N THR A 262 -10.15 -27.56 21.94
CA THR A 262 -11.00 -28.63 22.45
C THR A 262 -11.48 -29.48 21.28
N ASP A 263 -11.00 -30.72 21.22
CA ASP A 263 -11.35 -31.71 20.19
C ASP A 263 -12.49 -32.60 20.69
N PHE A 264 -13.62 -32.54 20.00
CA PHE A 264 -14.84 -33.31 20.29
C PHE A 264 -14.94 -34.61 19.47
N ARG A 265 -13.97 -34.88 18.58
CA ARG A 265 -13.91 -36.14 17.81
C ARG A 265 -13.55 -37.34 18.68
N VAL A 266 -13.12 -37.11 19.91
CA VAL A 266 -12.85 -38.14 20.93
C VAL A 266 -13.80 -38.00 22.13
N ASP A 267 -14.10 -39.11 22.83
CA ASP A 267 -14.96 -39.12 24.02
C ASP A 267 -14.18 -39.74 25.20
N PRO A 268 -13.98 -39.03 26.33
CA PRO A 268 -14.32 -37.63 26.54
C PRO A 268 -13.50 -36.68 25.65
N ALA A 269 -14.04 -35.47 25.36
CA ALA A 269 -13.36 -34.46 24.59
C ALA A 269 -11.96 -34.17 25.17
N SER A 270 -10.97 -34.05 24.29
CA SER A 270 -9.59 -33.73 24.69
C SER A 270 -9.35 -32.22 24.61
N VAL A 271 -8.55 -31.71 25.56
CA VAL A 271 -8.14 -30.32 25.58
C VAL A 271 -6.62 -30.26 25.48
N ARG A 272 -6.11 -29.49 24.53
CA ARG A 272 -4.68 -29.16 24.42
C ARG A 272 -4.47 -27.66 24.44
N ILE A 273 -3.37 -27.22 25.00
CA ILE A 273 -2.96 -25.82 25.04
C ILE A 273 -1.70 -25.69 24.20
N GLU A 274 -1.72 -24.77 23.29
CA GLU A 274 -0.59 -24.45 22.41
C GLU A 274 -0.19 -22.98 22.57
N ARG A 275 1.09 -22.72 22.47
CA ARG A 275 1.68 -21.38 22.38
C ARG A 275 2.63 -21.33 21.20
N ASP A 276 2.38 -20.39 20.30
CA ASP A 276 3.35 -19.97 19.29
C ASP A 276 4.12 -18.76 19.78
N GLU A 277 5.42 -18.76 19.55
CA GLU A 277 6.29 -17.61 19.71
C GLU A 277 7.08 -17.41 18.42
N THR A 278 7.02 -16.19 17.86
CA THR A 278 7.68 -15.87 16.59
C THR A 278 8.43 -14.55 16.73
N PRO A 279 9.67 -14.55 17.26
CA PRO A 279 10.57 -13.42 17.10
C PRO A 279 10.90 -13.25 15.61
N THR A 280 10.87 -12.01 15.15
CA THR A 280 11.18 -11.62 13.78
C THR A 280 12.12 -10.42 13.82
N GLU A 281 13.26 -10.54 13.14
CA GLU A 281 14.15 -9.42 12.86
C GLU A 281 13.88 -8.94 11.43
N ASP A 282 13.51 -7.66 11.28
CA ASP A 282 13.17 -7.06 9.99
C ASP A 282 13.94 -5.76 9.83
N GLY A 283 14.77 -5.67 8.81
CA GLY A 283 15.61 -4.53 8.54
C GLY A 283 15.63 -4.14 7.07
N THR A 284 15.66 -2.83 6.81
CA THR A 284 15.84 -2.31 5.45
C THR A 284 16.80 -1.13 5.44
N TRP A 285 17.61 -1.03 4.40
CA TRP A 285 18.33 0.19 4.12
C TRP A 285 18.28 0.52 2.63
N GLU A 286 18.34 1.80 2.32
CA GLU A 286 18.33 2.31 0.95
C GLU A 286 19.28 3.51 0.81
N ILE A 287 20.04 3.52 -0.27
CA ILE A 287 20.82 4.66 -0.74
C ILE A 287 20.37 4.95 -2.16
N GLY A 288 19.80 6.12 -2.38
CA GLY A 288 19.39 6.62 -3.68
C GLY A 288 20.02 7.97 -3.97
N GLY A 289 20.20 8.29 -5.23
CA GLY A 289 20.68 9.62 -5.60
C GLY A 289 20.45 9.91 -7.06
N ASP A 290 20.45 11.18 -7.40
CA ASP A 290 20.39 11.64 -8.77
C ASP A 290 21.28 12.86 -9.03
N TYR A 291 21.68 12.98 -10.28
CA TYR A 291 22.36 14.15 -10.79
C TYR A 291 21.67 14.62 -12.06
N MET A 292 21.44 15.92 -12.17
CA MET A 292 20.86 16.56 -13.33
C MET A 292 21.77 17.66 -13.85
N HIS A 293 21.94 17.67 -15.18
CA HIS A 293 22.64 18.74 -15.91
C HIS A 293 21.70 19.36 -16.96
N VAL A 294 21.58 20.69 -16.93
CA VAL A 294 20.82 21.47 -17.91
C VAL A 294 21.81 22.10 -18.91
N PHE A 295 21.68 21.75 -20.17
CA PHE A 295 22.51 22.28 -21.24
C PHE A 295 22.09 23.70 -21.61
N ALA A 296 22.92 24.38 -22.40
CA ALA A 296 22.69 25.76 -22.81
C ALA A 296 21.46 25.95 -23.74
N ASP A 297 21.03 24.89 -24.39
CA ASP A 297 19.86 24.83 -25.26
C ASP A 297 18.57 24.43 -24.52
N GLY A 298 18.63 24.28 -23.17
CA GLY A 298 17.50 23.87 -22.33
C GLY A 298 17.33 22.37 -22.20
N SER A 299 18.06 21.56 -23.00
CA SER A 299 17.97 20.09 -22.85
C SER A 299 18.57 19.65 -21.51
N ARG A 300 18.10 18.49 -21.01
CA ARG A 300 18.44 18.00 -19.68
C ARG A 300 18.95 16.56 -19.74
N TRP A 301 20.04 16.31 -19.08
CA TRP A 301 20.55 14.97 -18.81
C TRP A 301 20.38 14.65 -17.33
N ARG A 302 19.78 13.51 -17.03
CA ARG A 302 19.60 13.02 -15.67
C ARG A 302 20.13 11.60 -15.55
N THR A 303 20.85 11.35 -14.48
CA THR A 303 21.24 10.00 -14.07
C THR A 303 20.81 9.80 -12.62
N LEU A 304 20.25 8.65 -12.33
CA LEU A 304 19.84 8.29 -10.98
C LEU A 304 20.24 6.84 -10.67
N PHE A 305 20.44 6.55 -9.39
CA PHE A 305 20.75 5.22 -8.90
C PHE A 305 20.01 4.94 -7.59
N ILE A 306 19.75 3.67 -7.35
CA ILE A 306 19.25 3.13 -6.09
C ILE A 306 20.00 1.84 -5.77
N VAL A 307 20.40 1.70 -4.51
CA VAL A 307 20.91 0.46 -3.93
C VAL A 307 20.16 0.25 -2.63
N ASN A 308 19.52 -0.90 -2.48
CA ASN A 308 18.80 -1.24 -1.27
C ASN A 308 18.97 -2.71 -0.88
N GLU A 309 18.67 -2.98 0.37
CA GLU A 309 18.58 -4.32 0.93
C GLU A 309 17.44 -4.35 1.95
N ALA A 310 16.66 -5.41 1.90
CA ALA A 310 15.64 -5.74 2.89
C ALA A 310 15.88 -7.17 3.38
N GLU A 311 15.88 -7.36 4.68
CA GLU A 311 16.12 -8.64 5.34
C GLU A 311 15.00 -8.92 6.33
N ASN A 312 14.51 -10.15 6.36
CA ASN A 312 13.53 -10.64 7.31
C ASN A 312 13.95 -12.03 7.77
N ASP A 313 14.16 -12.18 9.07
CA ASP A 313 14.48 -13.45 9.72
C ASP A 313 13.43 -13.73 10.80
N ALA A 314 12.59 -14.74 10.55
CA ALA A 314 11.50 -15.13 11.43
C ALA A 314 11.69 -16.57 11.89
N VAL A 315 11.69 -16.79 13.20
CA VAL A 315 11.78 -18.11 13.81
C VAL A 315 10.55 -18.38 14.64
N ARG A 316 9.71 -19.32 14.23
CA ARG A 316 8.50 -19.73 14.96
C ARG A 316 8.75 -21.03 15.70
N ASP A 317 8.52 -21.00 17.01
CA ASP A 317 8.44 -22.16 17.87
C ASP A 317 6.98 -22.37 18.31
N ARG A 318 6.45 -23.59 18.16
CA ARG A 318 5.18 -23.97 18.75
C ARG A 318 5.41 -24.92 19.91
N LEU A 319 4.78 -24.58 21.04
CA LEU A 319 4.91 -25.28 22.30
C LEU A 319 3.57 -25.86 22.69
N GLN A 320 3.51 -27.17 22.98
CA GLN A 320 2.37 -27.81 23.61
C GLN A 320 2.55 -27.80 25.13
N ILE A 321 1.51 -27.38 25.85
CA ILE A 321 1.50 -27.24 27.29
C ILE A 321 0.52 -28.26 27.89
N ASP A 322 1.06 -29.25 28.62
CA ASP A 322 0.29 -30.25 29.32
C ASP A 322 0.63 -30.20 30.82
N GLY A 323 -0.22 -29.50 31.58
CA GLY A 323 0.03 -29.22 33.00
C GLY A 323 1.32 -28.43 33.21
N SER A 324 2.34 -29.10 33.77
CA SER A 324 3.69 -28.50 33.96
C SER A 324 4.69 -28.89 32.89
N SER A 325 4.31 -29.76 31.95
CA SER A 325 5.16 -30.20 30.84
C SER A 325 5.00 -29.24 29.66
N ILE A 326 6.12 -28.76 29.12
CA ILE A 326 6.16 -27.96 27.92
C ILE A 326 7.00 -28.72 26.90
N THR A 327 6.42 -29.01 25.73
CA THR A 327 7.06 -29.76 24.66
C THR A 327 7.00 -28.94 23.37
N LYS A 328 8.15 -28.69 22.74
CA LYS A 328 8.20 -28.09 21.40
C LYS A 328 7.76 -29.14 20.40
N ASP A 329 6.77 -28.84 19.57
CA ASP A 329 6.27 -29.77 18.54
C ASP A 329 6.47 -29.25 17.12
N LEU A 330 6.75 -27.95 16.96
CA LEU A 330 7.07 -27.32 15.69
C LEU A 330 8.22 -26.32 15.84
N PHE A 331 9.08 -26.30 14.86
CA PHE A 331 10.10 -25.29 14.59
C PHE A 331 10.02 -24.89 13.13
N LEU A 332 9.90 -23.60 12.85
CA LEU A 332 9.90 -23.03 11.51
C LEU A 332 10.83 -21.81 11.48
N SER A 333 11.90 -21.90 10.70
CA SER A 333 12.78 -20.77 10.42
C SER A 333 12.59 -20.34 8.96
N ASN A 334 12.31 -19.07 8.74
CA ASN A 334 12.11 -18.49 7.43
C ASN A 334 12.96 -17.22 7.30
N TYR A 335 14.02 -17.31 6.50
CA TYR A 335 14.92 -16.22 6.18
C TYR A 335 14.71 -15.75 4.76
N ILE A 336 14.53 -14.44 4.57
CA ILE A 336 14.34 -13.79 3.28
C ILE A 336 15.20 -12.54 3.22
N ARG A 337 16.05 -12.43 2.18
CA ARG A 337 16.86 -11.25 1.92
C ARG A 337 16.72 -10.81 0.47
N THR A 338 16.27 -9.57 0.27
CA THR A 338 16.13 -8.96 -1.07
C THR A 338 17.13 -7.83 -1.23
N ARG A 339 17.83 -7.80 -2.38
CA ARG A 339 18.80 -6.76 -2.73
C ARG A 339 18.47 -6.20 -4.10
N GLU A 340 18.54 -4.89 -4.27
CA GLU A 340 18.38 -4.26 -5.58
C GLU A 340 19.50 -3.26 -5.86
N ARG A 341 19.87 -3.18 -7.12
CA ARG A 341 20.85 -2.21 -7.66
C ARG A 341 20.33 -1.70 -8.99
N ILE A 342 19.95 -0.43 -9.03
CA ILE A 342 19.30 0.18 -10.19
C ILE A 342 20.11 1.40 -10.60
N VAL A 343 20.36 1.54 -11.89
CA VAL A 343 20.93 2.74 -12.50
C VAL A 343 20.11 3.08 -13.72
N ARG A 344 19.69 4.35 -13.82
CA ARG A 344 18.92 4.88 -14.95
C ARG A 344 19.58 6.16 -15.44
N SER A 345 19.63 6.33 -16.75
CA SER A 345 20.08 7.56 -17.39
C SER A 345 19.12 7.96 -18.48
N SER A 346 18.73 9.24 -18.53
CA SER A 346 17.82 9.76 -19.53
C SER A 346 18.26 11.15 -20.01
N TYR A 347 17.85 11.47 -21.23
CA TYR A 347 18.07 12.75 -21.88
C TYR A 347 16.74 13.27 -22.41
N VAL A 348 16.39 14.50 -22.01
CA VAL A 348 15.17 15.19 -22.38
C VAL A 348 15.53 16.36 -23.28
N PHE A 349 14.87 16.53 -24.41
CA PHE A 349 15.04 17.66 -25.32
C PHE A 349 13.74 18.00 -26.02
N ASP A 350 13.61 19.26 -26.38
CA ASP A 350 12.47 19.77 -27.11
C ASP A 350 12.70 19.62 -28.62
N LEU A 351 11.75 18.99 -29.31
CA LEU A 351 11.72 18.92 -30.77
C LEU A 351 11.24 20.25 -31.36
N ASN A 352 10.31 20.91 -30.68
CA ASN A 352 9.78 22.24 -30.94
C ASN A 352 8.99 22.71 -29.71
N GLU A 353 8.38 23.90 -29.76
CA GLU A 353 7.59 24.46 -28.66
C GLU A 353 6.41 23.58 -28.18
N ALA A 354 5.92 22.70 -29.04
CA ALA A 354 4.77 21.82 -28.73
C ALA A 354 5.15 20.36 -28.46
N GLN A 355 6.41 19.99 -28.62
CA GLN A 355 6.83 18.60 -28.54
C GLN A 355 8.15 18.43 -27.82
N SER A 356 8.19 17.54 -26.84
CA SER A 356 9.42 17.11 -26.18
C SER A 356 9.59 15.60 -26.26
N LEU A 357 10.85 15.16 -26.25
CA LEU A 357 11.24 13.77 -26.26
C LEU A 357 12.19 13.48 -25.10
N GLU A 358 11.87 12.45 -24.31
CA GLU A 358 12.79 11.84 -23.37
C GLU A 358 13.19 10.47 -23.91
N ALA A 359 14.49 10.17 -23.92
CA ALA A 359 15.00 8.84 -24.23
C ALA A 359 15.99 8.41 -23.14
N GLY A 360 15.99 7.13 -22.80
CA GLY A 360 16.84 6.66 -21.72
C GLY A 360 16.98 5.15 -21.65
N VAL A 361 17.84 4.75 -20.72
CA VAL A 361 18.14 3.35 -20.41
C VAL A 361 18.14 3.13 -18.91
N GLU A 362 17.69 1.95 -18.48
CA GLU A 362 17.77 1.49 -17.11
C GLU A 362 18.40 0.11 -17.06
N ARG A 363 19.25 -0.13 -16.07
CA ARG A 363 19.73 -1.44 -15.67
C ARG A 363 19.31 -1.69 -14.24
N ALA A 364 18.61 -2.78 -14.01
CA ALA A 364 18.18 -3.23 -12.67
C ALA A 364 18.67 -4.66 -12.41
N GLN A 365 19.22 -4.87 -11.23
CA GLN A 365 19.55 -6.19 -10.70
C GLN A 365 18.77 -6.37 -9.40
N THR A 366 18.00 -7.45 -9.30
CA THR A 366 17.27 -7.82 -8.09
C THR A 366 17.66 -9.23 -7.71
N ILE A 367 18.02 -9.44 -6.44
CA ILE A 367 18.45 -10.73 -5.92
C ILE A 367 17.61 -11.03 -4.69
N LEU A 368 17.00 -12.22 -4.65
CA LEU A 368 16.33 -12.78 -3.48
C LEU A 368 17.13 -14.02 -3.02
N ASP A 369 17.54 -14.02 -1.75
CA ASP A 369 18.04 -15.21 -1.08
C ASP A 369 16.97 -15.68 -0.07
N THR A 370 16.67 -16.97 -0.06
CA THR A 370 15.70 -17.56 0.86
C THR A 370 16.27 -18.83 1.52
N SER A 371 15.89 -19.03 2.79
CA SER A 371 16.11 -20.28 3.49
C SER A 371 14.89 -20.63 4.33
N LEU A 372 14.35 -21.83 4.15
CA LEU A 372 13.18 -22.33 4.86
C LEU A 372 13.53 -23.65 5.53
N GLN A 373 13.34 -23.73 6.84
CA GLN A 373 13.59 -24.94 7.63
C GLN A 373 12.38 -25.26 8.49
N LEU A 374 11.84 -26.46 8.34
CA LEU A 374 10.73 -26.97 9.14
C LEU A 374 11.15 -28.23 9.88
N GLY A 375 10.99 -28.22 11.19
CA GLY A 375 11.09 -29.36 12.08
C GLY A 375 9.75 -29.68 12.75
N LEU A 376 9.37 -30.94 12.81
CA LEU A 376 8.16 -31.39 13.50
C LEU A 376 8.50 -32.51 14.49
N LEU A 377 7.81 -32.49 15.63
CA LEU A 377 7.91 -33.59 16.60
C LEU A 377 7.31 -34.87 16.01
N ARG A 378 8.08 -35.93 15.99
CA ARG A 378 7.62 -37.28 15.60
C ARG A 378 7.49 -38.19 16.81
N SER A 379 6.52 -39.11 16.76
CA SER A 379 6.28 -40.09 17.80
C SER A 379 7.45 -41.07 18.01
N ASP A 380 8.22 -41.33 16.95
CA ASP A 380 9.48 -42.06 17.07
C ASP A 380 10.59 -41.09 17.52
N PRO A 381 11.13 -41.24 18.73
CA PRO A 381 12.20 -40.36 19.21
C PRO A 381 13.48 -40.40 18.34
N ALA A 382 13.73 -41.49 17.63
CA ALA A 382 14.91 -41.62 16.75
C ALA A 382 14.77 -40.73 15.49
N ALA A 383 13.55 -40.37 15.10
CA ALA A 383 13.29 -39.48 13.98
C ALA A 383 13.60 -38.01 14.33
N ASN A 384 13.55 -37.62 15.63
CA ASN A 384 13.83 -36.28 16.09
C ASN A 384 15.33 -35.99 16.19
N ASN A 385 16.03 -36.09 15.07
CA ASN A 385 17.47 -36.02 14.97
C ASN A 385 18.02 -34.81 14.21
N GLY A 386 17.17 -33.80 13.93
CA GLY A 386 17.50 -32.61 13.13
C GLY A 386 18.50 -31.64 13.78
N GLY A 387 18.80 -31.86 15.08
CA GLY A 387 19.68 -30.94 15.83
C GLY A 387 19.15 -29.51 15.94
N PRO A 388 19.99 -28.56 16.39
CA PRO A 388 19.54 -27.19 16.64
C PRO A 388 18.95 -26.50 15.41
N ARG A 389 19.39 -26.83 14.21
CA ARG A 389 18.94 -26.30 12.93
C ARG A 389 17.43 -26.55 12.66
N PHE A 390 16.89 -27.61 13.27
CA PHE A 390 15.46 -27.96 13.17
C PHE A 390 14.78 -27.97 14.55
N GLY A 391 15.29 -27.14 15.48
CA GLY A 391 14.76 -27.06 16.84
C GLY A 391 14.90 -28.36 17.64
N ASN A 392 15.82 -29.25 17.26
CA ASN A 392 16.00 -30.62 17.76
C ASN A 392 14.81 -31.55 17.45
N LEU A 393 14.04 -31.26 16.43
CA LEU A 393 12.90 -32.03 15.93
C LEU A 393 13.30 -32.86 14.66
N ALA A 394 12.36 -33.61 14.12
CA ALA A 394 12.56 -34.33 12.86
C ALA A 394 12.60 -33.33 11.69
N PRO A 395 13.61 -33.38 10.83
CA PRO A 395 13.67 -32.51 9.64
C PRO A 395 12.53 -32.88 8.67
N ILE A 396 11.76 -31.89 8.27
CA ILE A 396 10.66 -32.05 7.29
C ILE A 396 11.02 -31.32 5.99
N THR A 397 11.43 -30.06 6.08
CA THR A 397 11.79 -29.22 4.93
C THR A 397 13.09 -28.50 5.23
N ASP A 398 14.00 -28.47 4.25
CA ASP A 398 15.24 -27.72 4.25
C ASP A 398 15.44 -27.20 2.82
N ALA A 399 14.85 -26.06 2.53
CA ALA A 399 14.86 -25.46 1.21
C ALA A 399 15.72 -24.20 1.21
N ASN A 400 16.61 -24.08 0.22
CA ASN A 400 17.46 -22.93 0.05
C ASN A 400 17.45 -22.52 -1.42
N GLY A 401 17.33 -21.22 -1.68
CA GLY A 401 17.30 -20.73 -3.05
C GLY A 401 17.79 -19.31 -3.17
N THR A 402 18.43 -19.03 -4.30
CA THR A 402 18.74 -17.67 -4.75
C THR A 402 18.05 -17.47 -6.09
N VAL A 403 17.28 -16.38 -6.21
CA VAL A 403 16.67 -15.95 -7.47
C VAL A 403 17.24 -14.60 -7.83
N GLU A 404 17.84 -14.49 -9.01
CA GLU A 404 18.40 -13.25 -9.53
C GLU A 404 17.71 -12.86 -10.82
N GLU A 405 17.30 -11.59 -10.94
CA GLU A 405 16.88 -10.96 -12.19
C GLU A 405 17.88 -9.89 -12.60
N MET A 406 18.34 -9.97 -13.84
CA MET A 406 19.07 -8.91 -14.53
C MET A 406 18.18 -8.35 -15.62
N ARG A 407 17.83 -7.06 -15.53
CA ARG A 407 16.89 -6.38 -16.43
C ARG A 407 17.49 -5.15 -17.06
N TYR A 408 17.26 -4.98 -18.35
CA TYR A 408 17.58 -3.79 -19.12
C TYR A 408 16.31 -3.23 -19.73
N GLU A 409 16.05 -1.94 -19.54
CA GLU A 409 14.95 -1.23 -20.15
C GLU A 409 15.48 -0.10 -21.03
N TYR A 410 14.94 -0.04 -22.25
CA TYR A 410 15.16 1.06 -23.18
C TYR A 410 13.83 1.76 -23.39
N PHE A 411 13.78 3.07 -23.19
CA PHE A 411 12.53 3.78 -23.29
C PHE A 411 12.64 5.07 -24.07
N ALA A 412 11.53 5.47 -24.68
CA ALA A 412 11.29 6.75 -25.30
C ALA A 412 9.92 7.26 -24.93
N ILE A 413 9.83 8.50 -24.46
CA ILE A 413 8.58 9.17 -24.06
C ILE A 413 8.45 10.42 -24.90
N HIS A 414 7.40 10.49 -25.72
CA HIS A 414 7.07 11.64 -26.55
C HIS A 414 5.89 12.38 -25.97
N ASN A 415 6.06 13.62 -25.58
CA ASN A 415 5.00 14.51 -25.16
C ASN A 415 4.66 15.46 -26.31
N TRP A 416 3.38 15.53 -26.65
CA TRP A 416 2.89 16.38 -27.72
C TRP A 416 1.68 17.20 -27.27
N GLN A 417 1.87 18.52 -27.16
CA GLN A 417 0.80 19.48 -26.97
C GLN A 417 0.13 19.71 -28.34
N LEU A 418 -0.99 19.02 -28.58
CA LEU A 418 -1.73 19.09 -29.84
C LEU A 418 -2.33 20.50 -30.07
N ASN A 419 -2.80 21.10 -29.00
CA ASN A 419 -3.29 22.49 -28.89
C ASN A 419 -3.45 22.83 -27.40
N ASP A 420 -3.92 24.05 -27.09
CA ASP A 420 -4.07 24.55 -25.71
C ASP A 420 -4.97 23.66 -24.79
N ARG A 421 -5.77 22.76 -25.38
CA ARG A 421 -6.72 21.90 -24.65
C ARG A 421 -6.44 20.42 -24.78
N MET A 422 -5.50 20.01 -25.63
CA MET A 422 -5.26 18.60 -25.91
C MET A 422 -3.80 18.28 -25.85
N SER A 423 -3.43 17.26 -25.10
CA SER A 423 -2.08 16.71 -25.08
C SER A 423 -2.10 15.19 -25.25
N LEU A 424 -1.02 14.67 -25.78
CA LEU A 424 -0.78 13.26 -26.01
C LEU A 424 0.61 12.89 -25.52
N GLU A 425 0.69 11.95 -24.57
CA GLU A 425 1.95 11.30 -24.20
C GLU A 425 1.97 9.91 -24.79
N THR A 426 3.06 9.57 -25.48
CA THR A 426 3.29 8.22 -26.00
C THR A 426 4.59 7.69 -25.43
N THR A 427 4.53 6.55 -24.75
CA THR A 427 5.69 5.86 -24.19
C THR A 427 5.92 4.57 -24.96
N PHE A 428 7.14 4.33 -25.36
CA PHE A 428 7.63 3.05 -25.84
C PHE A 428 8.71 2.56 -24.88
N LEU A 429 8.49 1.40 -24.32
CA LEU A 429 9.44 0.74 -23.44
C LEU A 429 9.71 -0.67 -23.98
N PHE A 430 10.98 -0.98 -24.14
CA PHE A 430 11.49 -2.29 -24.50
C PHE A 430 12.27 -2.83 -23.31
N GLU A 431 11.85 -4.00 -22.81
CA GLU A 431 12.45 -4.68 -21.66
C GLU A 431 13.08 -5.97 -22.12
N ASP A 432 14.32 -6.21 -21.68
CA ASP A 432 15.05 -7.45 -21.84
C ASP A 432 15.54 -7.90 -20.46
N SER A 433 15.14 -9.10 -20.01
CA SER A 433 15.47 -9.59 -18.68
C SER A 433 15.81 -11.07 -18.68
N THR A 434 16.75 -11.44 -17.81
CA THR A 434 17.12 -12.80 -17.50
C THR A 434 16.83 -13.08 -16.04
N ILE A 435 16.07 -14.12 -15.75
CA ILE A 435 15.84 -14.62 -14.39
C ILE A 435 16.60 -15.93 -14.25
N SER A 436 17.49 -16.01 -13.26
CA SER A 436 18.23 -17.22 -12.89
C SER A 436 17.88 -17.64 -11.47
N GLN A 437 17.76 -18.94 -11.27
CA GLN A 437 17.53 -19.56 -9.98
C GLN A 437 18.67 -20.53 -9.70
N GLU A 438 19.20 -20.52 -8.48
CA GLU A 438 20.25 -21.41 -7.97
C GLU A 438 19.84 -21.94 -6.59
N GLY A 439 20.34 -23.11 -6.20
CA GLY A 439 20.05 -23.79 -4.94
C GLY A 439 19.43 -25.16 -5.22
N ASP A 440 18.30 -25.47 -4.60
CA ASP A 440 17.62 -26.77 -4.77
C ASP A 440 17.15 -26.99 -6.22
N VAL A 441 16.85 -25.90 -6.93
CA VAL A 441 16.54 -25.87 -8.36
C VAL A 441 17.53 -24.95 -9.06
N SER A 442 18.06 -25.36 -10.21
CA SER A 442 18.90 -24.53 -11.06
C SER A 442 18.25 -24.33 -12.42
N LYS A 443 17.91 -23.08 -12.75
CA LYS A 443 17.24 -22.72 -13.99
C LYS A 443 17.52 -21.28 -14.38
N SER A 444 17.67 -21.04 -15.70
CA SER A 444 17.78 -19.68 -16.24
C SER A 444 16.82 -19.49 -17.39
N ARG A 445 16.21 -18.30 -17.50
CA ARG A 445 15.21 -17.97 -18.52
C ARG A 445 15.32 -16.51 -18.93
N ASP A 446 15.17 -16.26 -20.23
CA ASP A 446 15.19 -14.94 -20.83
C ASP A 446 13.78 -14.50 -21.19
N PHE A 447 13.51 -13.23 -21.02
CA PHE A 447 12.22 -12.59 -21.34
C PHE A 447 12.46 -11.28 -22.07
N THR A 448 11.60 -11.01 -23.05
CA THR A 448 11.62 -9.78 -23.81
C THR A 448 10.21 -9.24 -23.95
N PHE A 449 10.00 -7.98 -23.59
CA PHE A 449 8.69 -7.35 -23.63
C PHE A 449 8.74 -5.99 -24.32
N PHE A 450 7.70 -5.72 -25.09
CA PHE A 450 7.39 -4.39 -25.59
C PHE A 450 6.17 -3.84 -24.86
N ARG A 451 6.33 -2.70 -24.18
CA ARG A 451 5.35 -2.08 -23.28
C ARG A 451 4.98 -0.69 -23.76
N PRO A 452 4.07 -0.56 -24.75
CA PRO A 452 3.58 0.73 -25.22
C PRO A 452 2.57 1.30 -24.23
N LYS A 453 2.57 2.64 -24.11
CA LYS A 453 1.56 3.41 -23.39
C LYS A 453 1.15 4.61 -24.21
N LEU A 454 -0.14 4.89 -24.21
CA LEU A 454 -0.75 6.09 -24.77
C LEU A 454 -1.58 6.76 -23.67
N ASP A 455 -1.36 8.04 -23.47
CA ASP A 455 -2.10 8.85 -22.53
C ASP A 455 -2.59 10.11 -23.23
N TYR A 456 -3.91 10.24 -23.37
CA TYR A 456 -4.56 11.36 -24.02
C TYR A 456 -5.32 12.20 -23.02
N ARG A 457 -5.11 13.50 -23.04
CA ARG A 457 -5.80 14.49 -22.22
C ARG A 457 -6.60 15.45 -23.08
N PHE A 458 -7.81 15.80 -22.63
CA PHE A 458 -8.66 16.81 -23.25
C PHE A 458 -9.34 17.69 -22.21
N ASP A 459 -8.97 18.97 -22.14
CA ASP A 459 -9.64 19.98 -21.34
C ASP A 459 -10.90 20.47 -22.10
N ILE A 460 -12.03 19.81 -21.83
CA ILE A 460 -13.33 20.14 -22.44
C ILE A 460 -13.67 21.60 -22.11
N THR A 461 -13.49 21.98 -20.84
CA THR A 461 -13.53 23.36 -20.35
C THR A 461 -12.42 23.52 -19.29
N PRO A 462 -12.09 24.73 -18.82
CA PRO A 462 -11.14 24.92 -17.73
C PRO A 462 -11.48 24.13 -16.45
N SER A 463 -12.76 23.79 -16.27
CA SER A 463 -13.24 23.04 -15.10
C SER A 463 -13.53 21.56 -15.37
N ILE A 464 -13.59 21.12 -16.62
CA ILE A 464 -13.90 19.74 -16.98
C ILE A 464 -12.76 19.16 -17.84
N GLN A 465 -12.12 18.12 -17.33
CA GLN A 465 -11.04 17.41 -18.01
C GLN A 465 -11.43 15.96 -18.24
N PHE A 466 -11.19 15.49 -19.45
CA PHE A 466 -11.24 14.08 -19.84
C PHE A 466 -9.83 13.55 -20.08
N ARG A 467 -9.56 12.32 -19.64
CA ARG A 467 -8.31 11.62 -19.87
C ARG A 467 -8.57 10.18 -20.23
N ALA A 468 -7.85 9.65 -21.21
CA ALA A 468 -7.88 8.26 -21.61
C ALA A 468 -6.47 7.69 -21.66
N THR A 469 -6.28 6.52 -21.04
CA THR A 469 -4.99 5.82 -21.02
C THR A 469 -5.18 4.42 -21.54
N ALA A 470 -4.26 3.98 -22.40
CA ALA A 470 -4.12 2.59 -22.81
C ALA A 470 -2.64 2.20 -22.64
N GLU A 471 -2.38 1.14 -21.88
CA GLU A 471 -1.01 0.69 -21.65
C GLU A 471 -0.92 -0.84 -21.65
N LYS A 472 0.19 -1.36 -22.15
CA LYS A 472 0.59 -2.74 -21.94
C LYS A 472 1.56 -2.80 -20.77
N ASP A 473 1.12 -3.43 -19.68
CA ASP A 473 1.90 -3.61 -18.46
C ASP A 473 2.37 -5.07 -18.33
N VAL A 474 3.52 -5.27 -17.70
CA VAL A 474 4.07 -6.57 -17.35
C VAL A 474 4.23 -6.61 -15.85
N ILE A 475 3.44 -7.46 -15.19
CA ILE A 475 3.48 -7.62 -13.75
C ILE A 475 4.71 -8.45 -13.40
N GLN A 476 5.57 -7.89 -12.56
CA GLN A 476 6.79 -8.57 -12.14
C GLN A 476 6.46 -9.82 -11.32
N LEU A 477 7.24 -10.88 -11.54
CA LEU A 477 7.13 -12.11 -10.76
C LEU A 477 7.49 -11.87 -9.29
N GLY A 478 6.72 -12.45 -8.39
CA GLY A 478 7.13 -12.60 -7.00
C GLY A 478 8.27 -13.61 -6.94
N PHE A 479 9.45 -13.21 -6.48
CA PHE A 479 10.58 -14.17 -6.40
C PHE A 479 10.31 -15.29 -5.39
N SER A 480 9.49 -15.02 -4.36
CA SER A 480 8.97 -16.04 -3.44
C SER A 480 8.15 -17.13 -4.13
N ASP A 481 7.56 -16.85 -5.31
CA ASP A 481 6.79 -17.85 -6.06
C ASP A 481 7.68 -18.92 -6.70
N PHE A 482 9.00 -18.68 -6.76
CA PHE A 482 9.99 -19.64 -7.26
C PHE A 482 10.52 -20.59 -6.19
N THR A 483 10.28 -20.29 -4.92
CA THR A 483 10.82 -21.02 -3.77
C THR A 483 9.72 -21.70 -2.98
N ALA A 484 10.02 -22.78 -2.29
CA ALA A 484 9.08 -23.43 -1.39
C ALA A 484 8.69 -22.47 -0.26
N SER A 485 7.42 -22.49 0.13
CA SER A 485 6.89 -21.69 1.23
C SER A 485 5.85 -22.46 2.03
N ILE A 486 5.55 -21.98 3.23
CA ILE A 486 4.54 -22.55 4.12
C ILE A 486 3.61 -21.43 4.56
N ASP A 487 2.30 -21.67 4.55
CA ASP A 487 1.33 -20.76 5.15
C ASP A 487 1.39 -20.92 6.69
N GLY A 488 2.21 -20.09 7.33
CA GLY A 488 2.35 -20.11 8.79
C GLY A 488 1.10 -19.67 9.57
N SER A 489 0.03 -19.22 8.90
CA SER A 489 -1.26 -18.89 9.51
C SER A 489 -2.23 -20.06 9.55
N ASP A 490 -1.88 -21.17 8.91
CA ASP A 490 -2.67 -22.38 8.87
C ASP A 490 -2.13 -23.42 9.85
N ASP A 491 -2.96 -23.90 10.77
CA ASP A 491 -2.57 -24.88 11.77
C ASP A 491 -2.26 -26.25 11.16
N GLU A 492 -2.85 -26.58 10.02
CA GLU A 492 -2.61 -27.81 9.26
C GLU A 492 -1.48 -27.71 8.25
N GLN A 493 -0.90 -26.55 8.09
CA GLN A 493 0.36 -26.25 7.37
C GLN A 493 0.54 -26.92 6.02
N ASN A 494 -0.11 -26.37 5.00
CA ASN A 494 0.14 -26.78 3.63
C ASN A 494 1.42 -26.17 3.10
N ALA A 495 2.30 -27.02 2.59
CA ALA A 495 3.48 -26.57 1.87
C ALA A 495 3.10 -26.17 0.44
N PHE A 496 3.62 -25.03 -0.01
CA PHE A 496 3.59 -24.62 -1.40
C PHE A 496 4.93 -24.95 -2.06
N GLU A 497 4.87 -25.61 -3.20
CA GLU A 497 6.09 -25.81 -3.99
C GLU A 497 6.43 -24.55 -4.79
N GLY A 498 7.72 -24.26 -4.92
CA GLY A 498 8.22 -23.24 -5.81
C GLY A 498 8.03 -23.63 -7.27
N ASN A 499 7.68 -22.67 -8.12
CA ASN A 499 7.52 -22.94 -9.55
C ASN A 499 8.52 -22.14 -10.39
N SER A 500 9.55 -22.82 -10.87
CA SER A 500 10.59 -22.25 -11.73
C SER A 500 10.12 -21.97 -13.17
N ASP A 501 8.90 -22.39 -13.56
CA ASP A 501 8.32 -22.23 -14.91
C ASP A 501 7.42 -21.01 -15.05
N LEU A 502 7.25 -20.24 -14.00
CA LEU A 502 6.38 -19.04 -14.00
C LEU A 502 6.80 -18.02 -15.07
N ARG A 503 5.80 -17.50 -15.77
CA ARG A 503 5.93 -16.38 -16.69
C ARG A 503 5.25 -15.16 -16.11
N GLN A 504 5.77 -13.97 -16.45
CA GLN A 504 5.16 -12.71 -16.02
C GLN A 504 3.74 -12.58 -16.57
N THR A 505 2.80 -12.24 -15.71
CA THR A 505 1.46 -11.82 -16.12
C THR A 505 1.56 -10.54 -16.94
N GLN A 506 1.00 -10.52 -18.14
CA GLN A 506 0.88 -9.34 -18.97
C GLN A 506 -0.54 -8.79 -18.87
N ALA A 507 -0.69 -7.48 -18.90
CA ALA A 507 -2.01 -6.84 -18.84
C ALA A 507 -2.13 -5.70 -19.84
N TRP A 508 -3.20 -5.68 -20.63
CA TRP A 508 -3.66 -4.47 -21.26
C TRP A 508 -4.57 -3.71 -20.28
N ARG A 509 -4.18 -2.48 -19.95
CA ARG A 509 -4.94 -1.61 -19.06
C ARG A 509 -5.52 -0.45 -19.83
N TYR A 510 -6.84 -0.29 -19.76
CA TYR A 510 -7.57 0.82 -20.35
C TYR A 510 -8.25 1.60 -19.24
N GLN A 511 -8.10 2.92 -19.27
CA GLN A 511 -8.72 3.82 -18.30
C GLN A 511 -9.35 5.00 -19.01
N ALA A 512 -10.52 5.43 -18.54
CA ALA A 512 -11.17 6.66 -18.94
C ALA A 512 -11.56 7.44 -17.68
N ASN A 513 -11.02 8.63 -17.53
CA ASN A 513 -11.22 9.48 -16.37
C ASN A 513 -11.92 10.77 -16.79
N LEU A 514 -12.94 11.18 -16.03
CA LEU A 514 -13.59 12.47 -16.15
C LEU A 514 -13.52 13.20 -14.80
N GLU A 515 -12.94 14.39 -14.79
CA GLU A 515 -12.85 15.24 -13.62
C GLU A 515 -13.65 16.53 -13.84
N TYR A 516 -14.43 16.91 -12.84
CA TYR A 516 -15.12 18.21 -12.79
C TYR A 516 -14.77 18.95 -11.52
N ARG A 517 -14.17 20.13 -11.68
CA ARG A 517 -13.95 21.10 -10.60
C ARG A 517 -15.11 22.04 -10.47
N LEU A 518 -15.63 22.09 -9.27
CA LEU A 518 -16.73 22.98 -8.94
C LEU A 518 -16.22 24.45 -8.86
N PRO A 519 -17.03 25.43 -9.24
CA PRO A 519 -16.65 26.85 -9.16
C PRO A 519 -16.27 27.27 -7.74
N ASN A 520 -15.40 28.30 -7.63
CA ASN A 520 -14.98 28.93 -6.38
C ASN A 520 -14.29 27.95 -5.39
N ASP A 521 -13.50 27.01 -5.90
CA ASP A 521 -12.83 25.98 -5.10
C ASP A 521 -13.81 25.17 -4.22
N ALA A 522 -15.08 25.07 -4.67
CA ALA A 522 -16.11 24.35 -3.93
C ALA A 522 -15.87 22.85 -3.86
N GLY A 523 -15.06 22.29 -4.75
CA GLY A 523 -14.72 20.87 -4.71
C GLY A 523 -14.35 20.24 -6.04
N VAL A 524 -14.17 18.93 -6.01
CA VAL A 524 -13.85 18.10 -7.16
C VAL A 524 -14.74 16.86 -7.18
N LEU A 525 -15.27 16.55 -8.34
CA LEU A 525 -15.94 15.28 -8.66
C LEU A 525 -15.11 14.55 -9.71
N SER A 526 -14.83 13.28 -9.50
CA SER A 526 -14.13 12.47 -10.51
C SER A 526 -14.76 11.10 -10.67
N GLY A 527 -14.73 10.61 -11.90
CA GLY A 527 -15.14 9.26 -12.28
C GLY A 527 -14.07 8.62 -13.14
N ASN A 528 -13.62 7.43 -12.76
CA ASN A 528 -12.66 6.64 -13.51
C ASN A 528 -13.30 5.29 -13.85
N PHE A 529 -13.41 4.98 -15.13
CA PHE A 529 -13.71 3.65 -15.63
C PHE A 529 -12.41 2.95 -15.98
N PHE A 530 -12.26 1.68 -15.61
CA PHE A 530 -11.09 0.87 -15.94
C PHE A 530 -11.47 -0.51 -16.45
N LEU A 531 -10.63 -1.03 -17.34
CA LEU A 531 -10.66 -2.39 -17.85
C LEU A 531 -9.23 -2.92 -17.92
N ASN A 532 -8.98 -4.05 -17.28
CA ASN A 532 -7.72 -4.79 -17.33
C ASN A 532 -7.98 -6.16 -17.96
N ASP A 533 -7.30 -6.46 -19.06
CA ASP A 533 -7.27 -7.78 -19.71
C ASP A 533 -5.91 -8.42 -19.39
N PHE A 534 -5.93 -9.57 -18.72
CA PHE A 534 -4.73 -10.28 -18.30
C PHE A 534 -4.46 -11.50 -19.15
N ASP A 535 -3.19 -11.69 -19.50
CA ASP A 535 -2.64 -12.90 -20.09
C ASP A 535 -1.59 -13.49 -19.14
N ASP A 536 -1.42 -14.81 -19.14
CA ASP A 536 -0.52 -15.55 -18.24
C ASP A 536 -0.76 -15.21 -16.76
N LEU A 537 -2.02 -15.03 -16.36
CA LEU A 537 -2.40 -14.71 -14.98
C LEU A 537 -1.88 -15.80 -14.01
N ILE A 538 -1.31 -15.38 -12.90
CA ILE A 538 -0.78 -16.30 -11.88
C ILE A 538 -1.81 -16.46 -10.76
N ASP A 539 -2.14 -17.72 -10.43
CA ASP A 539 -2.98 -18.11 -9.29
C ASP A 539 -2.54 -19.49 -8.78
N ASN A 540 -3.21 -20.02 -7.76
CA ASN A 540 -2.90 -21.35 -7.22
C ASN A 540 -3.31 -22.43 -8.21
N VAL A 541 -2.42 -23.40 -8.42
CA VAL A 541 -2.62 -24.58 -9.25
C VAL A 541 -2.36 -25.84 -8.44
N ASP A 542 -2.99 -26.92 -8.85
CA ASP A 542 -2.80 -28.25 -8.25
C ASP A 542 -1.56 -28.91 -8.85
N VAL A 543 -0.57 -29.20 -8.01
CA VAL A 543 0.65 -29.96 -8.33
C VAL A 543 0.75 -31.26 -7.52
N SER A 544 -0.39 -31.73 -6.99
CA SER A 544 -0.48 -32.91 -6.16
C SER A 544 0.13 -34.14 -6.84
N THR A 545 0.80 -34.97 -6.06
CA THR A 545 1.42 -36.25 -6.51
C THR A 545 1.02 -37.39 -5.58
N GLY A 546 0.38 -38.40 -6.13
CA GLY A 546 -0.08 -39.55 -5.34
C GLY A 546 -1.13 -39.17 -4.33
N ASP A 547 -0.90 -39.49 -3.06
CA ASP A 547 -1.83 -39.17 -1.96
C ASP A 547 -1.56 -37.80 -1.28
N GLN A 548 -0.53 -37.07 -1.76
CA GLN A 548 -0.15 -35.77 -1.20
C GLN A 548 -0.79 -34.66 -2.00
N VAL A 549 -1.65 -33.88 -1.36
CA VAL A 549 -2.25 -32.66 -1.96
C VAL A 549 -1.26 -31.50 -1.80
N LEU A 550 -0.87 -30.89 -2.90
CA LEU A 550 0.11 -29.80 -2.94
C LEU A 550 -0.38 -28.67 -3.86
N GLY A 551 -0.26 -27.44 -3.38
CA GLY A 551 -0.46 -26.23 -4.16
C GLY A 551 0.86 -25.68 -4.68
N ALA A 552 0.80 -24.95 -5.79
CA ALA A 552 1.88 -24.10 -6.28
C ALA A 552 1.31 -22.84 -6.94
N ARG A 553 2.14 -21.81 -7.09
CA ARG A 553 1.79 -20.69 -7.98
C ARG A 553 2.00 -21.12 -9.41
N GLY A 554 1.02 -20.88 -10.28
CA GLY A 554 1.10 -21.29 -11.69
C GLY A 554 0.41 -20.30 -12.63
N ASN A 555 0.80 -20.29 -13.92
CA ASN A 555 0.10 -19.51 -14.93
C ASN A 555 -1.18 -20.24 -15.33
N ILE A 556 -2.33 -19.60 -15.12
CA ILE A 556 -3.68 -20.19 -15.34
C ILE A 556 -4.37 -19.68 -16.60
N GLY A 557 -3.69 -18.89 -17.44
CA GLY A 557 -4.22 -18.34 -18.67
C GLY A 557 -4.71 -16.90 -18.52
N SER A 558 -5.87 -16.58 -19.06
CA SER A 558 -6.38 -15.20 -19.12
C SER A 558 -7.37 -14.91 -17.99
N GLY A 559 -7.45 -13.63 -17.64
CA GLY A 559 -8.43 -13.09 -16.70
C GLY A 559 -8.82 -11.66 -17.09
N ARG A 560 -9.90 -11.17 -16.53
CA ARG A 560 -10.40 -9.81 -16.79
C ARG A 560 -10.82 -9.14 -15.49
N GLN A 561 -10.61 -7.83 -15.40
CA GLN A 561 -11.12 -7.00 -14.33
C GLN A 561 -11.60 -5.67 -14.92
N TYR A 562 -12.81 -5.29 -14.60
CA TYR A 562 -13.34 -3.97 -14.99
C TYR A 562 -14.11 -3.36 -13.83
N GLY A 563 -14.27 -2.04 -13.88
CA GLY A 563 -14.97 -1.36 -12.80
C GLY A 563 -15.03 0.14 -12.98
N VAL A 564 -15.58 0.77 -11.94
CA VAL A 564 -15.69 2.22 -11.83
C VAL A 564 -15.29 2.70 -10.45
N ASN A 565 -14.53 3.79 -10.41
CA ASN A 565 -14.23 4.54 -9.19
C ASN A 565 -14.90 5.91 -9.32
N LEU A 566 -15.80 6.25 -8.41
CA LEU A 566 -16.42 7.57 -8.30
C LEU A 566 -15.92 8.23 -7.02
N ASN A 567 -15.46 9.46 -7.13
CA ASN A 567 -14.93 10.19 -5.99
C ASN A 567 -15.48 11.60 -5.96
N SER A 568 -15.68 12.11 -4.75
CA SER A 568 -16.08 13.50 -4.52
C SER A 568 -15.35 14.07 -3.31
N SER A 569 -14.98 15.34 -3.41
CA SER A 569 -14.43 16.13 -2.30
C SER A 569 -15.05 17.51 -2.40
N ILE A 570 -15.95 17.87 -1.49
CA ILE A 570 -16.82 19.04 -1.62
C ILE A 570 -16.78 19.87 -0.34
N ARG A 571 -16.45 21.16 -0.45
CA ARG A 571 -16.67 22.16 0.60
C ARG A 571 -18.15 22.50 0.66
N LEU A 572 -18.71 22.58 1.85
CA LEU A 572 -20.14 22.81 2.03
C LEU A 572 -20.52 24.29 1.85
N LEU A 573 -20.02 24.94 0.79
CA LEU A 573 -20.30 26.36 0.47
C LEU A 573 -21.78 26.59 0.28
N MET A 574 -22.52 25.63 -0.29
CA MET A 574 -23.97 25.73 -0.47
C MET A 574 -24.76 25.89 0.85
N PHE A 575 -24.14 25.47 1.97
CA PHE A 575 -24.70 25.65 3.32
C PHE A 575 -24.03 26.79 4.07
N ASN A 576 -23.27 27.65 3.37
CA ASN A 576 -22.48 28.75 3.96
C ASN A 576 -21.46 28.24 5.01
N GLN A 577 -20.87 27.06 4.76
CA GLN A 577 -19.91 26.41 5.63
C GLN A 577 -18.60 26.10 4.87
N PRO A 578 -17.77 27.13 4.56
CA PRO A 578 -16.56 26.97 3.76
C PRO A 578 -15.50 26.11 4.44
N ASN A 579 -15.54 26.00 5.75
CA ASN A 579 -14.58 25.25 6.55
C ASN A 579 -14.98 23.78 6.79
N MET A 580 -16.09 23.34 6.20
CA MET A 580 -16.51 21.95 6.22
C MET A 580 -16.21 21.29 4.87
N LEU A 581 -15.48 20.19 4.91
CA LEU A 581 -15.14 19.37 3.75
C LEU A 581 -15.77 17.98 3.90
N PHE A 582 -16.56 17.59 2.92
CA PHE A 582 -17.11 16.25 2.81
C PHE A 582 -16.42 15.49 1.66
N THR A 583 -16.01 14.25 1.90
CA THR A 583 -15.45 13.36 0.90
C THR A 583 -16.27 12.08 0.81
N ALA A 584 -16.46 11.57 -0.40
CA ALA A 584 -17.07 10.28 -0.62
C ALA A 584 -16.35 9.55 -1.77
N GLY A 585 -16.13 8.27 -1.60
CA GLY A 585 -15.58 7.38 -2.61
C GLY A 585 -16.48 6.15 -2.78
N LEU A 586 -16.61 5.69 -4.01
CA LEU A 586 -17.31 4.47 -4.38
C LEU A 586 -16.49 3.72 -5.42
N ARG A 587 -16.10 2.49 -5.11
CA ARG A 587 -15.47 1.56 -6.05
C ARG A 587 -16.39 0.37 -6.29
N ILE A 588 -16.65 0.09 -7.54
CA ILE A 588 -17.35 -1.14 -7.97
C ILE A 588 -16.45 -1.81 -8.98
N GLU A 589 -16.17 -3.09 -8.78
CA GLU A 589 -15.34 -3.88 -9.68
C GLU A 589 -15.80 -5.32 -9.79
N GLU A 590 -15.54 -5.91 -10.93
CA GLU A 590 -15.83 -7.31 -11.27
C GLU A 590 -14.54 -7.95 -11.82
N PRO A 591 -13.79 -8.70 -10.99
CA PRO A 591 -12.68 -9.52 -11.47
C PRO A 591 -13.17 -10.93 -11.80
N SER A 592 -12.78 -11.47 -12.94
CA SER A 592 -13.10 -12.84 -13.34
C SER A 592 -11.91 -13.57 -13.95
N LEU A 593 -11.86 -14.85 -13.69
CA LEU A 593 -10.94 -15.81 -14.31
C LEU A 593 -11.59 -17.19 -14.38
N THR A 594 -11.04 -18.08 -15.19
CA THR A 594 -11.43 -19.49 -15.18
C THR A 594 -10.58 -20.23 -14.16
N ASP A 595 -11.23 -20.85 -13.17
CA ASP A 595 -10.54 -21.65 -12.16
C ASP A 595 -9.84 -22.84 -12.78
N PRO A 596 -8.54 -23.06 -12.51
CA PRO A 596 -7.78 -24.14 -13.16
C PRO A 596 -8.14 -25.54 -12.64
N ILE A 597 -8.75 -25.65 -11.47
CA ILE A 597 -9.12 -26.93 -10.84
C ILE A 597 -10.60 -27.26 -11.12
N LEU A 598 -11.50 -26.31 -10.88
CA LEU A 598 -12.94 -26.49 -11.02
C LEU A 598 -13.44 -26.26 -12.45
N ASN A 599 -12.67 -25.59 -13.30
CA ASN A 599 -13.03 -25.18 -14.66
C ASN A 599 -14.36 -24.38 -14.73
N ILE A 600 -14.56 -23.51 -13.75
CA ILE A 600 -15.68 -22.57 -13.66
C ILE A 600 -15.17 -21.14 -13.70
N GLU A 601 -16.02 -20.20 -14.11
CA GLU A 601 -15.70 -18.78 -13.96
C GLU A 601 -15.88 -18.38 -12.51
N ARG A 602 -14.87 -17.72 -11.93
CA ARG A 602 -14.87 -17.23 -10.56
C ARG A 602 -14.14 -15.90 -10.42
N GLU A 603 -14.29 -15.29 -9.26
CA GLU A 603 -13.49 -14.15 -8.84
C GLU A 603 -12.01 -14.56 -8.67
N ARG A 604 -11.12 -13.60 -8.91
CA ARG A 604 -9.70 -13.78 -8.58
C ARG A 604 -9.54 -13.88 -7.07
N SER A 605 -8.72 -14.81 -6.59
CA SER A 605 -8.32 -14.87 -5.17
C SER A 605 -7.71 -13.52 -4.76
N MET A 606 -8.32 -12.85 -3.80
CA MET A 606 -7.83 -11.58 -3.28
C MET A 606 -8.04 -11.54 -1.76
N ARG A 607 -6.99 -11.18 -1.04
CA ARG A 607 -7.09 -10.79 0.37
C ARG A 607 -7.18 -9.25 0.42
N GLY A 608 -8.39 -8.72 0.60
CA GLY A 608 -8.64 -7.28 0.66
C GLY A 608 -8.69 -6.58 -0.71
N GLY A 609 -9.41 -5.51 -0.81
CA GLY A 609 -9.73 -4.82 -2.08
C GLY A 609 -11.19 -5.09 -2.46
N GLY A 610 -11.57 -4.93 -3.69
CA GLY A 610 -12.93 -5.15 -4.15
C GLY A 610 -13.84 -3.95 -3.98
N SER A 611 -15.13 -4.18 -4.21
CA SER A 611 -16.12 -3.11 -4.18
C SER A 611 -16.30 -2.55 -2.78
N ASN A 612 -16.11 -1.25 -2.62
CA ASN A 612 -16.17 -0.57 -1.34
C ASN A 612 -16.67 0.86 -1.48
N TYR A 613 -17.12 1.44 -0.37
CA TYR A 613 -17.36 2.87 -0.28
C TYR A 613 -16.63 3.47 0.92
N SER A 614 -16.31 4.75 0.80
CA SER A 614 -15.73 5.55 1.86
C SER A 614 -16.47 6.86 2.02
N LEU A 615 -16.55 7.33 3.25
CA LEU A 615 -17.13 8.61 3.62
C LEU A 615 -16.16 9.31 4.57
N GLY A 616 -15.87 10.58 4.29
CA GLY A 616 -15.03 11.40 5.14
C GLY A 616 -15.69 12.74 5.41
N PHE A 617 -15.40 13.26 6.57
CA PHE A 617 -15.85 14.61 6.98
C PHE A 617 -14.76 15.29 7.78
N ARG A 618 -14.56 16.57 7.52
CA ARG A 618 -13.66 17.44 8.27
C ARG A 618 -14.34 18.79 8.50
N HIS A 619 -14.20 19.32 9.71
CA HIS A 619 -14.62 20.66 10.08
C HIS A 619 -13.48 21.40 10.75
N ASP A 620 -13.00 22.46 10.12
CA ASP A 620 -12.02 23.39 10.68
C ASP A 620 -12.73 24.55 11.36
N ILE A 621 -12.34 24.90 12.60
CA ILE A 621 -12.92 25.97 13.42
C ILE A 621 -11.79 26.93 13.86
N PRO A 622 -11.30 27.81 12.96
CA PRO A 622 -10.17 28.68 13.25
C PRO A 622 -10.38 29.57 14.49
N ALA A 623 -11.60 30.04 14.70
CA ALA A 623 -11.95 30.90 15.83
C ALA A 623 -11.85 30.23 17.21
N ARG A 624 -11.64 28.90 17.28
CA ARG A 624 -11.52 28.13 18.53
C ARG A 624 -10.16 27.46 18.61
N ASN A 625 -9.10 28.26 18.72
CA ASN A 625 -7.73 27.76 18.81
C ASN A 625 -7.38 26.80 17.67
N ASN A 626 -7.77 27.14 16.44
CA ASN A 626 -7.59 26.30 15.27
C ASN A 626 -8.06 24.84 15.44
N MET A 627 -9.12 24.66 16.23
CA MET A 627 -9.70 23.34 16.45
C MET A 627 -10.18 22.78 15.11
N ASN A 628 -9.91 21.51 14.88
CA ASN A 628 -10.54 20.74 13.82
C ASN A 628 -10.95 19.36 14.33
N TRP A 629 -11.94 18.80 13.70
CA TRP A 629 -12.38 17.43 13.97
C TRP A 629 -12.91 16.79 12.69
N GLY A 630 -12.93 15.48 12.69
CA GLY A 630 -13.43 14.74 11.54
C GLY A 630 -13.44 13.25 11.74
N PHE A 631 -13.89 12.57 10.71
CA PHE A 631 -13.85 11.12 10.64
C PHE A 631 -13.66 10.65 9.20
N ASN A 632 -13.13 9.44 9.06
CA ASN A 632 -13.11 8.66 7.83
C ASN A 632 -13.74 7.30 8.13
N TYR A 633 -14.69 6.89 7.31
CA TYR A 633 -15.33 5.59 7.36
C TYR A 633 -15.16 4.89 6.02
N ARG A 634 -14.77 3.62 6.04
CA ARG A 634 -14.71 2.78 4.83
C ARG A 634 -15.41 1.47 5.11
N ARG A 635 -16.12 0.94 4.12
CA ARG A 635 -16.72 -0.39 4.18
C ARG A 635 -16.76 -1.04 2.80
N GLU A 636 -16.51 -2.32 2.79
CA GLU A 636 -16.74 -3.20 1.66
C GLU A 636 -18.23 -3.59 1.61
N PHE A 637 -18.84 -3.69 0.43
CA PHE A 637 -20.29 -3.91 0.32
C PHE A 637 -20.70 -4.93 -0.73
N TYR A 638 -19.82 -5.29 -1.66
CA TYR A 638 -20.13 -6.18 -2.76
C TYR A 638 -19.10 -7.29 -2.84
N ASN A 639 -19.56 -8.53 -3.00
CA ASN A 639 -18.82 -9.77 -2.98
C ASN A 639 -18.07 -10.03 -1.64
N GLU A 640 -18.23 -11.22 -1.11
CA GLU A 640 -17.37 -11.73 -0.05
C GLU A 640 -16.00 -12.01 -0.68
N PHE A 641 -14.94 -11.67 0.03
CA PHE A 641 -13.63 -12.08 -0.43
C PHE A 641 -13.52 -13.58 -0.31
N ARG A 642 -13.04 -14.21 -1.37
CA ARG A 642 -12.72 -15.63 -1.38
C ARG A 642 -11.26 -15.81 -1.73
N VAL A 643 -10.58 -16.61 -0.93
CA VAL A 643 -9.27 -17.15 -1.27
C VAL A 643 -9.49 -18.60 -1.68
N TRP A 644 -9.09 -18.91 -2.90
CA TRP A 644 -9.18 -20.25 -3.49
C TRP A 644 -7.81 -20.90 -3.40
N ASP A 645 -7.78 -22.06 -2.76
CA ASP A 645 -6.59 -22.88 -2.67
C ASP A 645 -6.90 -24.28 -3.19
N VAL A 646 -5.91 -25.15 -3.23
CA VAL A 646 -6.07 -26.50 -3.80
C VAL A 646 -7.02 -27.34 -2.96
N ASP A 647 -6.94 -27.23 -1.63
CA ASP A 647 -7.66 -28.07 -0.65
C ASP A 647 -8.61 -27.27 0.24
N LYS A 648 -8.69 -25.94 0.07
CA LYS A 648 -9.55 -25.09 0.89
C LYS A 648 -10.11 -23.89 0.12
N ILE A 649 -11.26 -23.40 0.59
CA ILE A 649 -11.84 -22.13 0.16
C ILE A 649 -12.11 -21.31 1.41
N GLU A 650 -11.52 -20.12 1.48
CA GLU A 650 -11.75 -19.17 2.57
C GLU A 650 -12.68 -18.05 2.11
N GLN A 651 -13.66 -17.73 2.94
CA GLN A 651 -14.57 -16.60 2.73
C GLN A 651 -14.39 -15.59 3.85
N TYR A 652 -14.18 -14.34 3.49
CA TYR A 652 -14.01 -13.25 4.42
C TYR A 652 -15.23 -12.32 4.34
N PRO A 653 -15.99 -12.16 5.42
CA PRO A 653 -17.11 -11.23 5.46
C PRO A 653 -16.62 -9.78 5.35
N LYS A 654 -17.56 -8.92 4.97
CA LYS A 654 -17.32 -7.50 4.68
C LYS A 654 -16.91 -6.73 5.92
N VAL A 655 -15.72 -6.18 5.90
CA VAL A 655 -15.15 -5.41 7.01
C VAL A 655 -15.36 -3.92 6.80
N GLY A 656 -15.63 -3.20 7.89
CA GLY A 656 -15.63 -1.73 7.92
C GLY A 656 -14.61 -1.22 8.91
N SER A 657 -14.09 -0.01 8.66
CA SER A 657 -13.20 0.69 9.59
C SER A 657 -13.62 2.14 9.76
N ILE A 658 -13.43 2.67 10.95
CA ILE A 658 -13.63 4.07 11.25
C ILE A 658 -12.38 4.65 11.91
N PHE A 659 -12.00 5.83 11.48
CA PHE A 659 -10.98 6.66 12.07
C PHE A 659 -11.56 8.03 12.35
N SER A 660 -11.41 8.53 13.57
CA SER A 660 -11.89 9.85 13.97
C SER A 660 -10.82 10.60 14.76
N TRP A 661 -10.89 11.92 14.70
CA TRP A 661 -9.94 12.78 15.43
C TRP A 661 -10.56 14.08 15.87
N VAL A 662 -9.97 14.66 16.91
CA VAL A 662 -10.12 16.04 17.34
C VAL A 662 -8.73 16.62 17.56
N GLU A 663 -8.48 17.78 17.00
CA GLU A 663 -7.21 18.48 17.10
C GLU A 663 -7.42 19.92 17.55
N VAL A 664 -6.54 20.42 18.40
CA VAL A 664 -6.60 21.79 18.94
C VAL A 664 -5.21 22.33 19.17
N GLN A 665 -4.98 23.58 18.82
CA GLN A 665 -3.78 24.31 19.18
C GLN A 665 -3.95 24.91 20.57
N ALA A 666 -3.06 24.60 21.50
CA ALA A 666 -3.08 25.08 22.86
C ALA A 666 -1.68 25.45 23.32
N TRP A 667 -1.51 25.78 24.56
CA TRP A 667 -0.30 26.20 25.28
C TRP A 667 1.02 26.18 24.49
N GLY A 668 1.62 27.37 24.29
CA GLY A 668 2.91 27.50 23.63
C GLY A 668 2.91 27.23 22.12
N GLY A 669 1.74 27.23 21.47
CA GLY A 669 1.62 26.95 20.03
C GLY A 669 1.61 25.47 19.69
N LEU A 670 1.63 24.57 20.67
CA LEU A 670 1.60 23.13 20.46
C LEU A 670 0.23 22.67 19.94
N VAL A 671 0.25 21.66 19.08
CA VAL A 671 -0.93 21.01 18.56
C VAL A 671 -1.16 19.70 19.31
N TYR A 672 -2.33 19.58 19.92
CA TYR A 672 -2.80 18.37 20.61
C TYR A 672 -3.84 17.69 19.76
N ARG A 673 -3.64 16.41 19.47
CA ARG A 673 -4.55 15.62 18.65
C ARG A 673 -4.94 14.34 19.39
N PHE A 674 -6.24 14.11 19.45
CA PHE A 674 -6.86 12.89 19.98
C PHE A 674 -7.40 12.10 18.80
N GLU A 675 -7.07 10.82 18.74
CA GLU A 675 -7.50 9.90 17.69
C GLU A 675 -8.22 8.71 18.28
N ALA A 676 -9.22 8.22 17.56
CA ALA A 676 -9.83 6.93 17.81
C ALA A 676 -9.87 6.14 16.50
N ARG A 677 -9.32 4.94 16.54
CA ARG A 677 -9.25 4.01 15.43
C ARG A 677 -9.99 2.74 15.82
N ASP A 678 -10.89 2.29 14.97
CA ASP A 678 -11.62 1.04 15.15
C ASP A 678 -11.53 0.24 13.85
N SER A 679 -10.86 -0.90 13.90
CA SER A 679 -10.83 -1.90 12.84
C SER A 679 -11.67 -3.08 13.32
N ARG A 680 -12.85 -3.21 12.74
CA ARG A 680 -13.83 -4.23 13.16
C ARG A 680 -13.33 -5.66 12.94
N ASP A 681 -14.08 -6.59 13.55
CA ASP A 681 -13.85 -8.02 13.60
C ASP A 681 -13.35 -8.59 12.27
N ARG A 682 -12.30 -9.39 12.34
CA ARG A 682 -11.82 -10.20 11.23
C ARG A 682 -12.44 -11.58 11.36
N CYS A 683 -13.51 -11.82 10.62
CA CYS A 683 -14.13 -13.14 10.54
C CYS A 683 -13.73 -13.85 9.25
N ARG A 684 -13.72 -15.16 9.29
CA ARG A 684 -13.41 -16.05 8.18
C ARG A 684 -14.25 -17.31 8.29
N VAL A 685 -14.81 -17.76 7.18
CA VAL A 685 -15.34 -19.11 7.04
C VAL A 685 -14.42 -19.87 6.10
N ARG A 686 -13.85 -20.98 6.55
CA ARG A 686 -12.99 -21.86 5.75
C ARG A 686 -13.69 -23.18 5.53
N THR A 687 -13.75 -23.64 4.28
CA THR A 687 -14.19 -25.00 3.92
C THR A 687 -12.95 -25.79 3.51
N ARG A 688 -12.66 -26.86 4.21
CA ARG A 688 -11.56 -27.79 3.91
C ARG A 688 -12.05 -29.01 3.17
N TYR A 689 -11.19 -29.54 2.30
CA TYR A 689 -11.46 -30.70 1.47
C TYR A 689 -10.43 -31.78 1.77
N ILE A 690 -10.87 -33.03 1.86
CA ILE A 690 -10.06 -34.20 2.21
C ILE A 690 -9.93 -35.15 1.02
N ASN A 691 -8.82 -35.89 0.98
CA ASN A 691 -8.54 -36.93 -0.02
C ASN A 691 -8.53 -36.41 -1.46
N GLY A 692 -8.00 -35.23 -1.68
CA GLY A 692 -7.84 -34.62 -2.99
C GLY A 692 -8.03 -33.11 -2.96
N ASN A 693 -8.15 -32.54 -4.12
CA ASN A 693 -8.37 -31.09 -4.27
C ASN A 693 -9.86 -30.72 -4.16
N ILE A 694 -10.16 -29.42 -4.22
CA ILE A 694 -11.52 -28.88 -4.12
C ILE A 694 -12.50 -29.45 -5.17
N ALA A 695 -12.02 -29.97 -6.30
CA ALA A 695 -12.87 -30.59 -7.33
C ALA A 695 -13.46 -31.93 -6.91
N THR A 696 -12.91 -32.59 -5.90
CA THR A 696 -13.48 -33.85 -5.38
C THR A 696 -14.81 -33.64 -4.69
N GLY A 697 -15.04 -32.42 -4.15
CA GLY A 697 -16.22 -32.09 -3.36
C GLY A 697 -16.28 -32.78 -2.00
N ASN A 698 -15.21 -33.48 -1.60
CA ASN A 698 -15.14 -34.17 -0.33
C ASN A 698 -14.77 -33.18 0.78
N ILE A 699 -15.79 -32.51 1.32
CA ILE A 699 -15.59 -31.58 2.43
C ILE A 699 -15.25 -32.39 3.68
N ASP A 700 -14.18 -31.97 4.36
CA ASP A 700 -13.77 -32.52 5.65
C ASP A 700 -14.50 -31.78 6.78
N GLU A 701 -14.32 -30.48 6.84
CA GLU A 701 -14.88 -29.64 7.86
C GLU A 701 -15.14 -28.21 7.36
N ILE A 702 -15.94 -27.48 8.15
CA ILE A 702 -16.22 -26.06 7.95
C ILE A 702 -15.82 -25.32 9.22
N GLU A 703 -14.84 -24.44 9.12
CA GLU A 703 -14.35 -23.61 10.22
C GLU A 703 -14.97 -22.22 10.15
N ASP A 704 -15.56 -21.76 11.24
CA ASP A 704 -16.07 -20.39 11.40
C ASP A 704 -15.26 -19.69 12.48
N SER A 705 -14.48 -18.71 12.09
CA SER A 705 -13.51 -18.02 12.94
C SER A 705 -13.74 -16.53 12.93
N CYS A 706 -13.77 -15.90 14.10
CA CYS A 706 -13.79 -14.47 14.26
C CYS A 706 -12.75 -14.01 15.28
N SER A 707 -12.12 -12.86 15.03
CA SER A 707 -11.23 -12.21 15.98
C SER A 707 -11.50 -10.71 16.05
N ASP A 708 -11.47 -10.15 17.25
CA ASP A 708 -11.66 -8.72 17.53
C ASP A 708 -10.34 -8.07 17.92
N ALA A 709 -10.00 -6.96 17.24
CA ALA A 709 -8.80 -6.17 17.56
C ALA A 709 -9.11 -4.99 18.49
N GLY A 710 -10.40 -4.71 18.74
CA GLY A 710 -10.86 -3.59 19.57
C GLY A 710 -10.43 -2.19 19.09
N PRO A 711 -10.93 -1.14 19.76
CA PRO A 711 -10.57 0.22 19.44
C PRO A 711 -9.20 0.60 20.01
N VAL A 712 -8.49 1.48 19.28
CA VAL A 712 -7.23 2.11 19.72
C VAL A 712 -7.48 3.61 19.87
N LEU A 713 -7.13 4.15 21.05
CA LEU A 713 -7.16 5.58 21.34
C LEU A 713 -5.74 6.13 21.35
N ALA A 714 -5.50 7.26 20.70
CA ALA A 714 -4.18 7.88 20.67
C ALA A 714 -4.22 9.35 21.07
N ILE A 715 -3.16 9.79 21.72
CA ILE A 715 -2.88 11.20 22.01
C ILE A 715 -1.57 11.54 21.33
N LYS A 716 -1.56 12.63 20.56
CA LYS A 716 -0.38 13.14 19.87
C LYS A 716 -0.14 14.60 20.25
N ILE A 717 1.11 14.96 20.47
CA ILE A 717 1.55 16.33 20.74
C ILE A 717 2.64 16.67 19.74
N ARG A 718 2.46 17.74 18.98
CA ARG A 718 3.41 18.15 17.94
C ARG A 718 3.69 19.66 17.97
N GLY A 719 4.88 20.03 17.57
CA GLY A 719 5.34 21.39 17.51
C GLY A 719 6.47 21.60 16.49
N THR A 720 6.60 22.86 16.04
CA THR A 720 7.71 23.33 15.18
C THR A 720 8.40 24.50 15.86
N PHE A 721 9.71 24.66 15.62
CA PHE A 721 10.51 25.79 16.14
C PHE A 721 11.74 26.07 15.27
#